data_0a2c046645ed9cd4e9319395d20cfa40
#
_entry.id   0a2c046645ed9cd4e9319395d20cfa40
#
_cell.length_a   1.000
_cell.length_b   1.000
_cell.length_c   1.000
_cell.angle_alpha   90.00
_cell.angle_beta   90.00
_cell.angle_gamma   90.00
#
_symmetry.space_group_name_H-M   'P 1'
#
loop_
_entity.id
_entity.type
_entity.pdbx_description
1 polymer ?
#
loop_
_entity_poly.entity_id
_entity_poly.type
_entity_poly.pdbx_seq_one_letter_code
_entity_poly.pdbx_strand_id
1 'polypeptide(L)'
;MIEKMNFLSITGPKADIDRVVNTYLCKYEIHLENALSELTTVENLTPFLEVNPYRDALNSINAIYEELKSPPAASGESPGIEKALSTVKEIRSQADQLQQEQAELEEKCSSLEESLRIIRPFRNINYDISSILHLKYIHFHFGRIEKQYYEKFKKYIYDNLNTIFLKCDEDDQYVWGVYFVPKHEARKIDAAYASMHFEKIFVPDNYTGTAHQAFSTVSSQYEEAMKHLETQKQKYQRFLSDKAETIVSVRNTLRQFSRNFDVRKAAACTGKHENFYILCGWMTEADTRAFQADIASDERIFCLVDGEDTSTLEHDPSHQPPTKLKNPKLFKPFEMYVKMYGLPAYGEMDPTWFVAITYSFIFGAMFGDAGQGLLLFIGGLFLYKRKHIDLAGIISCAGVFSTFFGLMFGSVFGFEDLIPALWLRPVDSMTTIPFIGKLNTVFIVAIGFGMGIILLFMVFNIINSFKMHDVEKTWFDTNAVAGLVFYGSAVLCIGLFVSGHAVPGGAVLAIMFGLPLLLIFFKEPLTNLVEKKAEVMPKEKGMFIVQGIFELFEVILSYFSNTLSFVRIGAFAVSHAAMMEVVLMLAGAENGSPNWIVIILGNLFVCAMEGLIVGIQVLRLEYYEMFSRFYKGSGRKFEPFCSKNK
;
A
#
# COMPACT_ATOMS: atom_id res chain seq x y z
N MET A 1 -22.90 5.74 -5.57
CA MET A 1 -23.47 7.08 -5.28
C MET A 1 -22.71 7.71 -4.14
N ILE A 2 -22.45 9.02 -4.20
CA ILE A 2 -21.85 9.80 -3.11
C ILE A 2 -22.93 10.08 -2.07
N GLU A 3 -22.67 9.77 -0.79
CA GLU A 3 -23.58 10.10 0.31
C GLU A 3 -23.54 11.62 0.59
N LYS A 4 -24.70 12.21 0.85
CA LYS A 4 -24.77 13.61 1.26
C LYS A 4 -24.20 13.77 2.66
N MET A 5 -23.38 14.83 2.84
CA MET A 5 -22.70 15.15 4.07
C MET A 5 -23.22 16.45 4.64
N ASN A 6 -23.36 16.48 5.97
CA ASN A 6 -23.66 17.70 6.73
C ASN A 6 -22.47 18.04 7.61
N PHE A 7 -22.16 19.31 7.70
CA PHE A 7 -21.18 19.82 8.65
C PHE A 7 -21.83 20.03 10.00
N LEU A 8 -21.20 19.53 11.05
CA LEU A 8 -21.70 19.63 12.43
C LEU A 8 -20.68 20.38 13.29
N SER A 9 -21.19 21.29 14.09
CA SER A 9 -20.44 21.95 15.17
C SER A 9 -21.08 21.55 16.50
N ILE A 10 -20.37 20.75 17.29
CA ILE A 10 -20.85 20.17 18.56
C ILE A 10 -20.17 20.89 19.70
N THR A 11 -20.95 21.50 20.58
CA THR A 11 -20.46 22.29 21.72
C THR A 11 -21.01 21.74 23.02
N GLY A 12 -20.17 21.70 24.06
CA GLY A 12 -20.55 21.27 25.39
C GLY A 12 -19.52 21.67 26.45
N PRO A 13 -19.79 21.45 27.76
CA PRO A 13 -18.83 21.69 28.82
C PRO A 13 -17.56 20.85 28.65
N LYS A 14 -16.39 21.44 28.87
CA LYS A 14 -15.08 20.79 28.70
C LYS A 14 -14.97 19.43 29.43
N ALA A 15 -15.54 19.35 30.65
CA ALA A 15 -15.51 18.12 31.45
C ALA A 15 -16.33 16.97 30.86
N ASP A 16 -17.29 17.25 29.98
CA ASP A 16 -18.23 16.28 29.43
C ASP A 16 -17.76 15.64 28.10
N ILE A 17 -16.61 16.06 27.57
CA ILE A 17 -16.14 15.61 26.24
C ILE A 17 -16.03 14.08 26.14
N ASP A 18 -15.50 13.42 27.18
CA ASP A 18 -15.36 11.94 27.18
C ASP A 18 -16.72 11.24 27.18
N ARG A 19 -17.69 11.78 27.93
CA ARG A 19 -19.05 11.26 27.95
C ARG A 19 -19.68 11.38 26.56
N VAL A 20 -19.55 12.54 25.93
CA VAL A 20 -20.13 12.79 24.61
C VAL A 20 -19.50 11.90 23.54
N VAL A 21 -18.17 11.77 23.57
CA VAL A 21 -17.45 10.89 22.63
C VAL A 21 -17.87 9.43 22.80
N ASN A 22 -17.90 8.93 24.04
CA ASN A 22 -18.19 7.52 24.31
C ASN A 22 -19.68 7.17 24.14
N THR A 23 -20.59 8.07 24.54
CA THR A 23 -22.04 7.79 24.55
C THR A 23 -22.67 8.03 23.19
N TYR A 24 -22.24 9.06 22.47
CA TYR A 24 -22.88 9.52 21.25
C TYR A 24 -21.99 9.37 20.02
N LEU A 25 -20.80 9.98 19.97
CA LEU A 25 -20.00 10.03 18.74
C LEU A 25 -19.52 8.67 18.26
N CYS A 26 -19.20 7.74 19.18
CA CYS A 26 -18.78 6.40 18.79
C CYS A 26 -19.89 5.50 18.23
N LYS A 27 -21.17 5.92 18.31
CA LYS A 27 -22.29 5.21 17.67
C LYS A 27 -22.40 5.51 16.19
N TYR A 28 -21.88 6.66 15.74
CA TYR A 28 -22.01 7.20 14.40
C TYR A 28 -20.66 7.34 13.70
N GLU A 29 -20.68 7.38 12.37
CA GLU A 29 -19.49 7.64 11.59
C GLU A 29 -19.33 9.15 11.36
N ILE A 30 -18.45 9.78 12.12
CA ILE A 30 -18.10 11.19 11.99
C ILE A 30 -16.65 11.35 11.54
N HIS A 31 -16.41 12.14 10.49
CA HIS A 31 -15.08 12.60 10.09
C HIS A 31 -14.79 13.90 10.82
N LEU A 32 -13.87 13.87 11.78
CA LEU A 32 -13.52 15.04 12.58
C LEU A 32 -12.59 15.97 11.81
N GLU A 33 -12.87 17.25 11.86
CA GLU A 33 -12.02 18.33 11.36
C GLU A 33 -11.40 19.10 12.52
N ASN A 34 -10.31 19.81 12.27
CA ASN A 34 -9.71 20.65 13.29
C ASN A 34 -10.55 21.91 13.47
N ALA A 35 -11.22 22.03 14.63
CA ALA A 35 -12.12 23.16 14.91
C ALA A 35 -11.42 24.53 14.85
N LEU A 36 -10.10 24.60 15.09
CA LEU A 36 -9.33 25.85 14.99
C LEU A 36 -9.15 26.31 13.55
N SER A 37 -9.02 25.40 12.61
CA SER A 37 -8.89 25.72 11.18
C SER A 37 -10.23 26.00 10.53
N GLU A 38 -11.30 25.34 10.99
CA GLU A 38 -12.64 25.48 10.42
C GLU A 38 -13.35 26.76 10.89
N LEU A 39 -13.16 27.14 12.15
CA LEU A 39 -13.87 28.28 12.77
C LEU A 39 -13.00 29.54 12.79
N THR A 40 -12.45 29.95 11.67
CA THR A 40 -11.58 31.13 11.55
C THR A 40 -12.28 32.46 11.89
N THR A 41 -13.62 32.51 11.81
CA THR A 41 -14.45 33.69 12.11
C THR A 41 -14.77 33.85 13.60
N VAL A 42 -14.52 32.83 14.42
CA VAL A 42 -14.82 32.87 15.87
C VAL A 42 -13.59 33.36 16.62
N GLU A 43 -13.74 34.51 17.29
CA GLU A 43 -12.68 35.09 18.12
C GLU A 43 -12.49 34.31 19.43
N ASN A 44 -11.25 34.29 19.94
CA ASN A 44 -10.85 33.68 21.22
C ASN A 44 -10.98 32.15 21.30
N LEU A 45 -10.73 31.44 20.18
CA LEU A 45 -10.56 30.01 20.22
C LEU A 45 -9.14 29.64 20.65
N THR A 46 -9.03 28.66 21.56
CA THR A 46 -7.76 28.10 22.03
C THR A 46 -7.72 26.61 21.76
N PRO A 47 -6.51 26.05 21.53
CA PRO A 47 -6.40 24.59 21.34
C PRO A 47 -6.72 23.85 22.64
N PHE A 48 -7.34 22.68 22.54
CA PHE A 48 -7.60 21.81 23.68
C PHE A 48 -6.31 21.07 24.04
N LEU A 49 -5.51 21.64 24.96
CA LEU A 49 -4.20 21.09 25.36
C LEU A 49 -4.35 20.18 26.59
N GLU A 50 -4.40 18.88 26.38
CA GLU A 50 -4.30 17.86 27.44
C GLU A 50 -3.40 16.71 26.98
N VAL A 51 -2.59 16.19 27.91
CA VAL A 51 -1.73 15.03 27.65
C VAL A 51 -2.54 13.75 27.76
N ASN A 52 -2.44 12.89 26.77
CA ASN A 52 -3.16 11.61 26.78
C ASN A 52 -2.58 10.66 27.85
N PRO A 53 -3.32 10.37 28.94
CA PRO A 53 -2.82 9.56 30.05
C PRO A 53 -2.68 8.07 29.73
N TYR A 54 -3.27 7.62 28.61
CA TYR A 54 -3.26 6.21 28.19
C TYR A 54 -2.10 5.86 27.27
N ARG A 55 -1.37 6.87 26.76
CA ARG A 55 -0.36 6.69 25.70
C ARG A 55 0.82 5.83 26.16
N ASP A 56 1.32 6.06 27.37
CA ASP A 56 2.47 5.32 27.90
C ASP A 56 2.12 3.86 28.17
N ALA A 57 0.92 3.61 28.74
CA ALA A 57 0.42 2.27 28.95
C ALA A 57 0.17 1.52 27.62
N LEU A 58 -0.35 2.23 26.61
CA LEU A 58 -0.58 1.68 25.28
C LEU A 58 0.75 1.34 24.59
N ASN A 59 1.76 2.20 24.67
CA ASN A 59 3.07 1.93 24.10
C ASN A 59 3.73 0.72 24.76
N SER A 60 3.62 0.61 26.09
CA SER A 60 4.17 -0.51 26.84
C SER A 60 3.54 -1.85 26.45
N ILE A 61 2.21 -1.90 26.33
CA ILE A 61 1.54 -3.13 25.92
C ILE A 61 1.72 -3.46 24.44
N ASN A 62 1.90 -2.45 23.57
CA ASN A 62 2.21 -2.67 22.16
C ASN A 62 3.58 -3.32 21.98
N ALA A 63 4.60 -2.92 22.73
CA ALA A 63 5.93 -3.54 22.71
C ALA A 63 5.84 -5.05 23.04
N ILE A 64 5.10 -5.39 24.10
CA ILE A 64 4.90 -6.80 24.48
C ILE A 64 4.06 -7.55 23.43
N TYR A 65 3.07 -6.89 22.81
CA TYR A 65 2.23 -7.49 21.77
C TYR A 65 3.02 -7.85 20.51
N GLU A 66 4.00 -7.07 20.12
CA GLU A 66 4.85 -7.33 18.94
C GLU A 66 5.73 -8.58 19.12
N GLU A 67 6.02 -8.98 20.36
CA GLU A 67 6.77 -10.20 20.68
C GLU A 67 5.90 -11.48 20.61
N LEU A 68 4.57 -11.36 20.48
CA LEU A 68 3.65 -12.50 20.33
C LEU A 68 3.78 -13.13 18.94
N LYS A 69 4.16 -14.38 18.86
CA LYS A 69 4.29 -15.13 17.58
C LYS A 69 2.97 -15.36 16.86
N SER A 70 1.86 -15.48 17.60
CA SER A 70 0.51 -15.74 17.07
C SER A 70 -0.52 -15.10 17.99
N PRO A 71 -0.91 -13.84 17.77
CA PRO A 71 -1.93 -13.20 18.57
C PRO A 71 -3.29 -13.89 18.36
N PRO A 72 -3.99 -14.29 19.43
CA PRO A 72 -5.32 -14.86 19.32
C PRO A 72 -6.33 -13.81 18.81
N ALA A 73 -7.43 -14.28 18.19
CA ALA A 73 -8.55 -13.41 17.90
C ALA A 73 -9.13 -12.89 19.23
N ALA A 74 -9.50 -11.60 19.27
CA ALA A 74 -10.06 -10.99 20.47
C ALA A 74 -11.40 -11.67 20.83
N SER A 75 -11.38 -12.55 21.80
CA SER A 75 -12.54 -13.28 22.30
C SER A 75 -12.66 -13.04 23.81
N GLY A 76 -13.19 -11.90 24.23
CA GLY A 76 -13.39 -11.62 25.64
C GLY A 76 -14.06 -10.27 25.89
N GLU A 77 -14.71 -10.12 27.04
CA GLU A 77 -15.24 -8.85 27.52
C GLU A 77 -14.09 -7.85 27.68
N SER A 78 -14.26 -6.64 27.18
CA SER A 78 -13.29 -5.56 27.33
C SER A 78 -13.20 -5.17 28.82
N PRO A 79 -12.02 -5.27 29.45
CA PRO A 79 -11.88 -4.90 30.87
C PRO A 79 -12.10 -3.39 31.02
N GLY A 80 -12.65 -2.97 32.19
CA GLY A 80 -12.73 -1.55 32.51
C GLY A 80 -11.34 -0.87 32.48
N ILE A 81 -11.28 0.43 32.19
CA ILE A 81 -10.01 1.15 31.96
C ILE A 81 -9.04 1.08 33.15
N GLU A 82 -9.55 1.20 34.39
CA GLU A 82 -8.70 1.11 35.60
C GLU A 82 -8.05 -0.27 35.73
N LYS A 83 -8.84 -1.32 35.49
CA LYS A 83 -8.36 -2.69 35.49
C LYS A 83 -7.36 -2.92 34.34
N ALA A 84 -7.59 -2.35 33.19
CA ALA A 84 -6.65 -2.43 32.07
C ALA A 84 -5.30 -1.78 32.42
N LEU A 85 -5.30 -0.58 33.00
CA LEU A 85 -4.08 0.11 33.42
C LEU A 85 -3.30 -0.65 34.52
N SER A 86 -3.99 -1.23 35.51
CA SER A 86 -3.34 -2.06 36.55
C SER A 86 -2.74 -3.34 35.96
N THR A 87 -3.48 -4.00 35.05
CA THR A 87 -3.01 -5.22 34.37
C THR A 87 -1.78 -4.95 33.51
N VAL A 88 -1.71 -3.79 32.80
CA VAL A 88 -0.50 -3.43 32.02
C VAL A 88 0.71 -3.30 32.93
N LYS A 89 0.56 -2.61 34.08
CA LYS A 89 1.67 -2.44 35.03
C LYS A 89 2.18 -3.79 35.55
N GLU A 90 1.25 -4.71 35.86
CA GLU A 90 1.59 -6.05 36.32
C GLU A 90 2.31 -6.87 35.24
N ILE A 91 1.75 -6.93 34.03
CA ILE A 91 2.34 -7.68 32.90
C ILE A 91 3.72 -7.11 32.56
N ARG A 92 3.85 -5.78 32.53
CA ARG A 92 5.13 -5.13 32.25
C ARG A 92 6.18 -5.46 33.31
N SER A 93 5.82 -5.35 34.60
CA SER A 93 6.77 -5.68 35.68
C SER A 93 7.23 -7.13 35.61
N GLN A 94 6.34 -8.07 35.31
CA GLN A 94 6.70 -9.48 35.15
C GLN A 94 7.55 -9.73 33.90
N ALA A 95 7.23 -9.07 32.79
CA ALA A 95 8.00 -9.16 31.55
C ALA A 95 9.41 -8.58 31.72
N ASP A 96 9.52 -7.38 32.30
CA ASP A 96 10.79 -6.70 32.55
C ASP A 96 11.71 -7.55 33.47
N GLN A 97 11.13 -8.19 34.50
CA GLN A 97 11.87 -9.10 35.39
C GLN A 97 12.44 -10.32 34.64
N LEU A 98 11.60 -10.99 33.83
CA LEU A 98 12.01 -12.16 33.06
C LEU A 98 13.05 -11.81 31.99
N GLN A 99 12.92 -10.65 31.37
CA GLN A 99 13.90 -10.16 30.39
C GLN A 99 15.23 -9.79 31.05
N GLN A 100 15.20 -9.18 32.24
CA GLN A 100 16.40 -8.88 32.99
C GLN A 100 17.16 -10.17 33.39
N GLU A 101 16.47 -11.17 33.92
CA GLU A 101 17.06 -12.48 34.23
C GLU A 101 17.65 -13.15 32.97
N GLN A 102 17.00 -13.00 31.83
CA GLN A 102 17.52 -13.50 30.56
C GLN A 102 18.79 -12.76 30.13
N ALA A 103 18.82 -11.42 30.23
CA ALA A 103 19.95 -10.60 29.87
C ALA A 103 21.20 -10.91 30.74
N GLU A 104 20.99 -11.11 32.05
CA GLU A 104 22.08 -11.52 32.97
C GLU A 104 22.67 -12.87 32.59
N LEU A 105 21.83 -13.83 32.18
CA LEU A 105 22.28 -15.14 31.70
C LEU A 105 22.98 -15.06 30.33
N GLU A 106 22.53 -14.21 29.45
CA GLU A 106 23.18 -13.97 28.13
C GLU A 106 24.57 -13.35 28.32
N GLU A 107 24.70 -12.37 29.20
CA GLU A 107 26.00 -11.77 29.56
C GLU A 107 26.96 -12.81 30.15
N LYS A 108 26.44 -13.65 31.05
CA LYS A 108 27.25 -14.74 31.65
C LYS A 108 27.66 -15.76 30.57
N CYS A 109 26.79 -16.16 29.69
CA CYS A 109 27.13 -17.06 28.57
C CYS A 109 28.21 -16.45 27.68
N SER A 110 28.06 -15.18 27.30
CA SER A 110 29.04 -14.45 26.48
C SER A 110 30.43 -14.39 27.14
N SER A 111 30.49 -14.10 28.45
CA SER A 111 31.72 -14.09 29.22
C SER A 111 32.39 -15.47 29.29
N LEU A 112 31.60 -16.52 29.49
CA LEU A 112 32.11 -17.90 29.51
C LEU A 112 32.59 -18.35 28.11
N GLU A 113 31.87 -17.97 27.05
CA GLU A 113 32.28 -18.25 25.68
C GLU A 113 33.62 -17.56 25.33
N GLU A 114 33.78 -16.31 25.72
CA GLU A 114 35.06 -15.61 25.54
C GLU A 114 36.21 -16.31 26.32
N SER A 115 35.92 -16.72 27.56
CA SER A 115 36.88 -17.51 28.36
C SER A 115 37.26 -18.82 27.69
N LEU A 116 36.30 -19.54 27.15
CA LEU A 116 36.55 -20.78 26.37
C LEU A 116 37.38 -20.49 25.12
N ARG A 117 37.13 -19.41 24.42
CA ARG A 117 37.88 -19.01 23.21
C ARG A 117 39.35 -18.73 23.54
N ILE A 118 39.62 -18.13 24.72
CA ILE A 118 40.99 -17.85 25.19
C ILE A 118 41.71 -19.12 25.59
N ILE A 119 41.05 -20.05 26.31
CA ILE A 119 41.70 -21.26 26.85
C ILE A 119 41.87 -22.37 25.82
N ARG A 120 40.94 -22.49 24.89
CA ARG A 120 40.85 -23.58 23.91
C ARG A 120 42.14 -23.92 23.19
N PRO A 121 42.95 -22.96 22.68
CA PRO A 121 44.20 -23.23 22.00
C PRO A 121 45.29 -23.79 22.93
N PHE A 122 45.15 -23.59 24.23
CA PHE A 122 46.17 -23.97 25.25
C PHE A 122 45.81 -25.28 25.99
N ARG A 123 44.69 -25.95 25.65
CA ARG A 123 44.16 -27.15 26.33
C ARG A 123 45.17 -28.30 26.41
N ASN A 124 46.11 -28.38 25.45
CA ASN A 124 47.09 -29.45 25.36
C ASN A 124 48.32 -29.26 26.25
N ILE A 125 48.34 -28.20 27.06
CA ILE A 125 49.42 -27.95 28.04
C ILE A 125 49.19 -28.87 29.24
N ASN A 126 50.12 -29.82 29.44
CA ASN A 126 50.07 -30.74 30.58
C ASN A 126 50.64 -30.17 31.88
N TYR A 127 50.96 -28.90 31.92
CA TYR A 127 51.46 -28.21 33.11
C TYR A 127 50.36 -27.42 33.79
N ASP A 128 50.45 -27.29 35.10
CA ASP A 128 49.53 -26.47 35.87
C ASP A 128 49.70 -24.98 35.52
N ILE A 129 48.62 -24.38 35.01
CA ILE A 129 48.60 -22.97 34.62
C ILE A 129 48.95 -22.07 35.82
N SER A 130 48.45 -22.40 37.01
CA SER A 130 48.70 -21.61 38.20
C SER A 130 50.20 -21.62 38.57
N SER A 131 50.88 -22.74 38.35
CA SER A 131 52.34 -22.83 38.56
C SER A 131 53.11 -21.98 37.54
N ILE A 132 52.65 -21.91 36.29
CA ILE A 132 53.24 -21.06 35.24
C ILE A 132 53.04 -19.58 35.58
N LEU A 133 51.85 -19.19 36.01
CA LEU A 133 51.49 -17.81 36.35
C LEU A 133 52.31 -17.26 37.56
N HIS A 134 52.81 -18.12 38.46
CA HIS A 134 53.56 -17.73 39.67
C HIS A 134 55.08 -17.88 39.54
N LEU A 135 55.64 -18.05 38.32
CA LEU A 135 57.08 -18.12 38.11
C LEU A 135 57.81 -16.80 38.49
N LYS A 136 58.74 -16.84 39.44
CA LYS A 136 59.41 -15.62 39.98
C LYS A 136 60.54 -15.08 39.09
N TYR A 137 61.28 -15.96 38.41
CA TYR A 137 62.53 -15.62 37.69
C TYR A 137 62.38 -15.74 36.15
N ILE A 138 61.27 -16.25 35.70
CA ILE A 138 60.95 -16.46 34.27
C ILE A 138 59.72 -15.66 33.96
N HIS A 139 59.78 -14.85 32.89
CA HIS A 139 58.64 -14.25 32.28
C HIS A 139 58.05 -15.22 31.22
N PHE A 140 56.76 -15.23 31.09
CA PHE A 140 56.06 -16.03 30.09
C PHE A 140 54.96 -15.18 29.44
N HIS A 141 54.68 -15.53 28.19
CA HIS A 141 53.56 -14.89 27.48
C HIS A 141 52.85 -15.94 26.65
N PHE A 142 51.55 -16.03 26.86
CA PHE A 142 50.62 -16.75 25.97
C PHE A 142 50.33 -15.91 24.73
N GLY A 143 50.17 -16.56 23.57
CA GLY A 143 49.83 -15.82 22.35
C GLY A 143 49.81 -16.70 21.13
N ARG A 144 49.73 -16.02 19.99
CA ARG A 144 49.73 -16.63 18.68
C ARG A 144 50.68 -15.93 17.72
N ILE A 145 51.17 -16.67 16.76
CA ILE A 145 52.02 -16.18 15.67
C ILE A 145 51.49 -16.72 14.35
N GLU A 146 51.53 -15.91 13.30
CA GLU A 146 51.14 -16.40 11.96
C GLU A 146 52.08 -17.53 11.50
N LYS A 147 51.54 -18.57 10.91
CA LYS A 147 52.24 -19.79 10.48
C LYS A 147 53.43 -19.51 9.57
N GLN A 148 53.30 -18.51 8.68
CA GLN A 148 54.41 -18.11 7.78
C GLN A 148 55.63 -17.56 8.50
N TYR A 149 55.43 -16.87 9.63
CA TYR A 149 56.52 -16.34 10.47
C TYR A 149 57.04 -17.40 11.42
N TYR A 150 56.18 -18.31 11.89
CA TYR A 150 56.57 -19.37 12.80
C TYR A 150 57.65 -20.31 12.21
N GLU A 151 57.55 -20.73 10.95
CA GLU A 151 58.51 -21.60 10.30
C GLU A 151 59.90 -20.92 10.13
N LYS A 152 59.93 -19.62 9.88
CA LYS A 152 61.16 -18.81 9.85
C LYS A 152 61.73 -18.63 11.24
N PHE A 153 60.88 -18.41 12.22
CA PHE A 153 61.25 -18.16 13.61
C PHE A 153 61.81 -19.40 14.33
N LYS A 154 61.27 -20.57 14.06
CA LYS A 154 61.71 -21.84 14.62
C LYS A 154 63.23 -22.09 14.42
N LYS A 155 63.75 -21.70 13.26
CA LYS A 155 65.20 -21.79 12.98
C LYS A 155 66.01 -20.77 13.77
N TYR A 156 65.49 -19.56 13.97
CA TYR A 156 66.20 -18.47 14.59
C TYR A 156 66.24 -18.55 16.15
N ILE A 157 65.16 -19.06 16.77
CA ILE A 157 65.03 -19.18 18.23
C ILE A 157 66.13 -20.04 18.82
N TYR A 158 66.35 -21.23 18.28
CA TYR A 158 67.26 -22.23 18.88
C TYR A 158 68.73 -21.87 18.75
N ASP A 159 69.08 -21.00 17.80
CA ASP A 159 70.47 -20.67 17.51
C ASP A 159 70.95 -19.36 18.21
N ASN A 160 69.98 -18.42 18.56
CA ASN A 160 70.41 -17.07 18.92
C ASN A 160 69.66 -16.46 20.13
N LEU A 161 68.68 -17.10 20.74
CA LEU A 161 67.88 -16.54 21.84
C LEU A 161 67.74 -17.51 23.02
N ASN A 162 67.94 -16.98 24.26
CA ASN A 162 67.68 -17.74 25.48
C ASN A 162 66.17 -17.80 25.80
N THR A 163 65.42 -18.48 24.99
CA THR A 163 63.97 -18.61 25.14
C THR A 163 63.50 -20.01 24.79
N ILE A 164 62.39 -20.44 25.38
CA ILE A 164 61.74 -21.71 25.06
C ILE A 164 60.33 -21.36 24.54
N PHE A 165 59.98 -21.78 23.35
CA PHE A 165 58.65 -21.68 22.82
C PHE A 165 57.94 -23.06 22.87
N LEU A 166 56.86 -23.12 23.63
CA LEU A 166 56.03 -24.32 23.72
C LEU A 166 54.82 -24.14 22.76
N LYS A 167 54.81 -24.88 21.66
CA LYS A 167 53.70 -24.94 20.77
C LYS A 167 52.53 -25.70 21.41
N CYS A 168 51.35 -25.11 21.46
CA CYS A 168 50.17 -25.66 22.12
C CYS A 168 49.15 -26.18 21.13
N ASP A 169 48.87 -25.40 20.08
CA ASP A 169 47.91 -25.75 19.01
C ASP A 169 48.31 -25.05 17.72
N GLU A 170 47.75 -25.48 16.58
CA GLU A 170 47.85 -24.75 15.31
C GLU A 170 46.58 -24.87 14.52
N ASP A 171 46.22 -23.80 13.86
CA ASP A 171 45.17 -23.73 12.86
C ASP A 171 45.74 -23.40 11.48
N ASP A 172 44.90 -23.12 10.49
CA ASP A 172 45.34 -22.82 9.12
C ASP A 172 46.18 -21.54 9.00
N GLN A 173 46.02 -20.57 9.89
CA GLN A 173 46.65 -19.26 9.84
C GLN A 173 47.66 -19.04 10.97
N TYR A 174 47.39 -19.55 12.17
CA TYR A 174 48.15 -19.24 13.37
C TYR A 174 48.68 -20.48 14.06
N VAL A 175 49.84 -20.31 14.71
CA VAL A 175 50.41 -21.23 15.69
C VAL A 175 50.24 -20.60 17.06
N TRP A 176 49.59 -21.30 17.97
CA TRP A 176 49.35 -20.88 19.33
C TRP A 176 50.41 -21.49 20.26
N GLY A 177 50.91 -20.69 21.19
CA GLY A 177 51.94 -21.19 22.10
C GLY A 177 52.23 -20.24 23.27
N VAL A 178 53.13 -20.73 24.11
CA VAL A 178 53.65 -19.99 25.25
C VAL A 178 55.15 -19.90 25.10
N TYR A 179 55.71 -18.70 25.24
CA TYR A 179 57.15 -18.57 25.36
C TYR A 179 57.58 -18.17 26.77
N PHE A 180 58.74 -18.70 27.14
CA PHE A 180 59.36 -18.51 28.44
C PHE A 180 60.71 -17.80 28.27
N VAL A 181 61.01 -16.81 29.12
CA VAL A 181 62.15 -15.95 28.99
C VAL A 181 62.73 -15.64 30.38
N PRO A 182 64.07 -15.71 30.59
CA PRO A 182 64.68 -15.24 31.79
C PRO A 182 64.40 -13.73 32.03
N LYS A 183 64.07 -13.34 33.24
CA LYS A 183 63.64 -11.97 33.58
C LYS A 183 64.67 -10.89 33.18
N HIS A 184 65.96 -11.20 33.18
CA HIS A 184 67.03 -10.25 32.83
C HIS A 184 67.15 -9.99 31.32
N GLU A 185 66.63 -10.90 30.43
CA GLU A 185 66.64 -10.76 28.98
C GLU A 185 65.26 -10.45 28.38
N ALA A 186 64.22 -10.33 29.20
CA ALA A 186 62.86 -10.23 28.81
C ALA A 186 62.59 -9.13 27.73
N ARG A 187 63.13 -7.91 27.94
CA ARG A 187 62.97 -6.79 27.04
C ARG A 187 63.46 -7.07 25.60
N LYS A 188 64.68 -7.72 25.52
CA LYS A 188 65.30 -8.04 24.22
C LYS A 188 64.53 -9.11 23.47
N ILE A 189 64.07 -10.13 24.16
CA ILE A 189 63.40 -11.28 23.59
C ILE A 189 61.93 -10.93 23.27
N ASP A 190 61.25 -10.16 24.13
CA ASP A 190 59.90 -9.65 23.84
C ASP A 190 59.87 -8.79 22.57
N ALA A 191 60.90 -7.96 22.34
CA ALA A 191 61.01 -7.18 21.10
C ALA A 191 61.23 -8.07 19.88
N ALA A 192 61.98 -9.18 20.02
CA ALA A 192 62.17 -10.15 18.94
C ALA A 192 60.83 -10.88 18.59
N TYR A 193 60.05 -11.30 19.59
CA TYR A 193 58.72 -11.88 19.36
C TYR A 193 57.74 -10.88 18.74
N ALA A 194 57.76 -9.63 19.23
CA ALA A 194 56.92 -8.58 18.63
C ALA A 194 57.28 -8.28 17.18
N SER A 195 58.58 -8.29 16.82
CA SER A 195 59.02 -8.09 15.42
C SER A 195 58.57 -9.20 14.46
N MET A 196 58.23 -10.35 15.00
CA MET A 196 57.70 -11.51 14.25
C MET A 196 56.17 -11.65 14.34
N HIS A 197 55.48 -10.55 14.67
CA HIS A 197 54.04 -10.48 14.80
C HIS A 197 53.42 -11.48 15.79
N PHE A 198 54.15 -11.74 16.91
CA PHE A 198 53.56 -12.51 18.01
C PHE A 198 52.54 -11.65 18.75
N GLU A 199 51.30 -12.03 18.70
CA GLU A 199 50.19 -11.39 19.41
C GLU A 199 50.05 -11.99 20.82
N LYS A 200 50.30 -11.19 21.85
CA LYS A 200 50.14 -11.62 23.23
C LYS A 200 48.66 -11.73 23.61
N ILE A 201 48.32 -12.83 24.27
CA ILE A 201 46.99 -13.13 24.78
C ILE A 201 47.08 -13.15 26.31
N PHE A 202 46.22 -12.37 26.95
CA PHE A 202 46.09 -12.35 28.38
C PHE A 202 45.22 -13.52 28.84
N VAL A 203 45.78 -14.44 29.62
CA VAL A 203 45.07 -15.51 30.29
C VAL A 203 44.83 -15.06 31.73
N PRO A 204 43.57 -14.89 32.18
CA PRO A 204 43.27 -14.46 33.55
C PRO A 204 43.78 -15.42 34.61
N ASP A 205 44.14 -14.88 35.78
CA ASP A 205 44.71 -15.65 36.90
C ASP A 205 43.69 -16.54 37.64
N ASN A 206 42.44 -16.53 37.22
CA ASN A 206 41.31 -17.21 37.87
C ASN A 206 41.28 -18.73 37.63
N TYR A 207 42.16 -19.24 36.78
CA TYR A 207 42.18 -20.66 36.42
C TYR A 207 43.10 -21.46 37.34
N THR A 208 42.56 -22.53 37.95
CA THR A 208 43.28 -23.44 38.82
C THR A 208 43.44 -24.81 38.18
N GLY A 209 44.62 -25.43 38.30
CA GLY A 209 44.88 -26.74 37.72
C GLY A 209 45.42 -26.70 36.29
N THR A 210 45.40 -27.84 35.60
CA THR A 210 45.85 -27.94 34.20
C THR A 210 44.93 -27.24 33.24
N ALA A 211 45.44 -26.79 32.08
CA ALA A 211 44.63 -26.14 31.03
C ALA A 211 43.44 -26.99 30.59
N HIS A 212 43.60 -28.30 30.55
CA HIS A 212 42.53 -29.25 30.22
C HIS A 212 41.42 -29.24 31.31
N GLN A 213 41.81 -29.22 32.58
CA GLN A 213 40.84 -29.15 33.69
C GLN A 213 40.11 -27.81 33.70
N ALA A 214 40.81 -26.69 33.51
CA ALA A 214 40.22 -25.37 33.39
C ALA A 214 39.22 -25.31 32.22
N PHE A 215 39.61 -25.81 31.04
CA PHE A 215 38.70 -25.88 29.86
C PHE A 215 37.47 -26.72 30.15
N SER A 216 37.61 -27.92 30.73
CA SER A 216 36.48 -28.79 31.05
C SER A 216 35.50 -28.16 32.06
N THR A 217 36.06 -27.46 33.07
CA THR A 217 35.23 -26.76 34.07
C THR A 217 34.46 -25.60 33.45
N VAL A 218 35.12 -24.76 32.67
CA VAL A 218 34.44 -23.62 32.00
C VAL A 218 33.46 -24.11 30.97
N SER A 219 33.76 -25.20 30.22
CA SER A 219 32.85 -25.82 29.25
C SER A 219 31.59 -26.34 29.95
N SER A 220 31.74 -27.02 31.10
CA SER A 220 30.60 -27.48 31.89
C SER A 220 29.74 -26.32 32.40
N GLN A 221 30.36 -25.23 32.88
CA GLN A 221 29.66 -24.02 33.32
C GLN A 221 28.92 -23.33 32.16
N TYR A 222 29.52 -23.30 30.98
CA TYR A 222 28.90 -22.76 29.80
C TYR A 222 27.67 -23.57 29.35
N GLU A 223 27.83 -24.91 29.33
CA GLU A 223 26.68 -25.80 28.99
C GLU A 223 25.53 -25.67 30.00
N GLU A 224 25.87 -25.53 31.29
CA GLU A 224 24.85 -25.30 32.33
C GLU A 224 24.18 -23.94 32.16
N ALA A 225 24.96 -22.87 31.93
CA ALA A 225 24.42 -21.53 31.69
C ALA A 225 23.53 -21.49 30.43
N MET A 226 23.93 -22.17 29.36
CA MET A 226 23.15 -22.29 28.15
C MET A 226 21.82 -23.03 28.39
N LYS A 227 21.80 -24.09 29.16
CA LYS A 227 20.55 -24.79 29.56
C LYS A 227 19.65 -23.90 30.40
N HIS A 228 20.23 -23.12 31.33
CA HIS A 228 19.45 -22.15 32.10
C HIS A 228 18.87 -21.05 31.22
N LEU A 229 19.64 -20.51 30.27
CA LEU A 229 19.20 -19.51 29.30
C LEU A 229 18.04 -20.05 28.44
N GLU A 230 18.17 -21.26 27.91
CA GLU A 230 17.11 -21.91 27.11
C GLU A 230 15.83 -22.11 27.94
N THR A 231 15.97 -22.55 29.19
CA THR A 231 14.85 -22.69 30.11
C THR A 231 14.17 -21.35 30.38
N GLN A 232 14.94 -20.29 30.55
CA GLN A 232 14.41 -18.96 30.81
C GLN A 232 13.71 -18.38 29.57
N LYS A 233 14.27 -18.59 28.36
CA LYS A 233 13.60 -18.25 27.09
C LYS A 233 12.25 -18.98 26.95
N GLN A 234 12.21 -20.24 27.32
CA GLN A 234 10.96 -21.02 27.30
C GLN A 234 9.95 -20.50 28.34
N LYS A 235 10.38 -20.12 29.53
CA LYS A 235 9.49 -19.51 30.55
C LYS A 235 8.89 -18.20 30.03
N TYR A 236 9.70 -17.34 29.43
CA TYR A 236 9.22 -16.08 28.86
C TYR A 236 8.19 -16.31 27.75
N GLN A 237 8.45 -17.25 26.83
CA GLN A 237 7.50 -17.59 25.76
C GLN A 237 6.19 -18.19 26.31
N ARG A 238 6.26 -19.01 27.36
CA ARG A 238 5.05 -19.52 28.06
C ARG A 238 4.27 -18.39 28.72
N PHE A 239 4.95 -17.49 29.42
CA PHE A 239 4.30 -16.32 30.02
C PHE A 239 3.56 -15.48 28.98
N LEU A 240 4.17 -15.20 27.81
CA LEU A 240 3.53 -14.49 26.72
C LEU A 240 2.31 -15.26 26.16
N SER A 241 2.44 -16.57 25.99
CA SER A 241 1.37 -17.42 25.48
C SER A 241 0.18 -17.49 26.46
N ASP A 242 0.44 -17.66 27.73
CA ASP A 242 -0.60 -17.76 28.78
C ASP A 242 -1.34 -16.43 28.97
N LYS A 243 -0.67 -15.31 28.76
CA LYS A 243 -1.25 -13.96 28.90
C LYS A 243 -1.73 -13.38 27.56
N ALA A 244 -1.59 -14.09 26.44
CA ALA A 244 -1.86 -13.56 25.11
C ALA A 244 -3.28 -12.97 24.97
N GLU A 245 -4.32 -13.67 25.41
CA GLU A 245 -5.70 -13.17 25.36
C GLU A 245 -5.89 -11.90 26.20
N THR A 246 -5.28 -11.87 27.41
CA THR A 246 -5.31 -10.71 28.29
C THR A 246 -4.61 -9.52 27.65
N ILE A 247 -3.42 -9.74 27.06
CA ILE A 247 -2.65 -8.70 26.36
C ILE A 247 -3.47 -8.11 25.21
N VAL A 248 -4.09 -8.94 24.38
CA VAL A 248 -4.93 -8.49 23.25
C VAL A 248 -6.14 -7.69 23.73
N SER A 249 -6.85 -8.19 24.75
CA SER A 249 -8.05 -7.54 25.31
C SER A 249 -7.70 -6.17 25.92
N VAL A 250 -6.67 -6.11 26.75
CA VAL A 250 -6.19 -4.87 27.40
C VAL A 250 -5.69 -3.86 26.38
N ARG A 251 -4.92 -4.32 25.38
CA ARG A 251 -4.45 -3.48 24.27
C ARG A 251 -5.61 -2.86 23.50
N ASN A 252 -6.63 -3.64 23.17
CA ASN A 252 -7.80 -3.14 22.44
C ASN A 252 -8.57 -2.10 23.27
N THR A 253 -8.74 -2.33 24.56
CA THR A 253 -9.36 -1.38 25.49
C THR A 253 -8.57 -0.08 25.55
N LEU A 254 -7.26 -0.15 25.80
CA LEU A 254 -6.40 1.04 25.86
C LEU A 254 -6.33 1.78 24.53
N ARG A 255 -6.31 1.07 23.41
CA ARG A 255 -6.33 1.66 22.08
C ARG A 255 -7.63 2.43 21.84
N GLN A 256 -8.75 1.90 22.26
CA GLN A 256 -10.05 2.56 22.18
C GLN A 256 -10.08 3.84 23.04
N PHE A 257 -9.68 3.75 24.30
CA PHE A 257 -9.68 4.91 25.22
C PHE A 257 -8.65 5.97 24.80
N SER A 258 -7.47 5.57 24.40
CA SER A 258 -6.46 6.49 23.87
C SER A 258 -6.94 7.22 22.62
N ARG A 259 -7.59 6.49 21.69
CA ARG A 259 -8.20 7.07 20.50
C ARG A 259 -9.33 8.04 20.86
N ASN A 260 -10.21 7.65 21.78
CA ASN A 260 -11.31 8.52 22.22
C ASN A 260 -10.79 9.80 22.90
N PHE A 261 -9.69 9.69 23.65
CA PHE A 261 -9.03 10.86 24.23
C PHE A 261 -8.42 11.78 23.15
N ASP A 262 -7.90 11.24 22.08
CA ASP A 262 -7.26 11.99 20.99
C ASP A 262 -8.24 12.88 20.18
N VAL A 263 -9.57 12.75 20.38
CA VAL A 263 -10.59 13.68 19.84
C VAL A 263 -10.29 15.13 20.27
N ARG A 264 -9.70 15.31 21.44
CA ARG A 264 -9.31 16.63 21.95
C ARG A 264 -8.37 17.38 21.01
N LYS A 265 -7.58 16.68 20.21
CA LYS A 265 -6.68 17.30 19.23
C LYS A 265 -7.42 18.00 18.09
N ALA A 266 -8.64 17.54 17.78
CA ALA A 266 -9.52 18.17 16.80
C ALA A 266 -10.43 19.23 17.44
N ALA A 267 -10.52 19.27 18.77
CA ALA A 267 -11.38 20.19 19.51
C ALA A 267 -10.71 21.56 19.73
N ALA A 268 -11.51 22.59 19.73
CA ALA A 268 -11.13 23.91 20.23
C ALA A 268 -11.84 24.19 21.56
N CYS A 269 -11.24 25.03 22.39
CA CYS A 269 -11.86 25.54 23.61
C CYS A 269 -12.29 26.98 23.41
N THR A 270 -13.44 27.35 23.99
CA THR A 270 -13.98 28.72 23.96
C THR A 270 -14.54 29.15 25.32
N GLY A 271 -14.71 30.47 25.52
CA GLY A 271 -15.23 31.02 26.74
C GLY A 271 -14.18 31.66 27.65
N LYS A 272 -14.63 32.50 28.62
CA LYS A 272 -13.74 33.31 29.50
C LYS A 272 -12.75 32.48 30.35
N HIS A 273 -12.92 31.18 30.46
CA HIS A 273 -12.05 30.27 31.21
C HIS A 273 -11.89 28.92 30.48
N GLU A 274 -11.99 28.90 29.14
CA GLU A 274 -11.91 27.68 28.34
C GLU A 274 -12.87 26.56 28.83
N ASN A 275 -14.07 26.93 29.23
CA ASN A 275 -15.03 26.03 29.89
C ASN A 275 -15.83 25.16 28.90
N PHE A 276 -15.85 25.53 27.63
CA PHE A 276 -16.59 24.85 26.60
C PHE A 276 -15.64 24.31 25.51
N TYR A 277 -15.94 23.12 25.01
CA TYR A 277 -15.30 22.60 23.83
C TYR A 277 -16.17 22.80 22.61
N ILE A 278 -15.54 22.88 21.44
CA ILE A 278 -16.18 22.85 20.14
C ILE A 278 -15.50 21.75 19.33
N LEU A 279 -16.29 20.81 18.80
CA LEU A 279 -15.87 19.76 17.88
C LEU A 279 -16.55 20.00 16.54
N CYS A 280 -15.79 20.02 15.47
CA CYS A 280 -16.29 20.14 14.11
C CYS A 280 -16.09 18.84 13.34
N GLY A 281 -16.99 18.53 12.43
CA GLY A 281 -16.85 17.36 11.59
C GLY A 281 -17.99 17.13 10.61
N TRP A 282 -17.74 16.21 9.69
CA TRP A 282 -18.68 15.82 8.65
C TRP A 282 -19.36 14.49 8.99
N MET A 283 -20.66 14.44 8.82
CA MET A 283 -21.47 13.24 9.04
C MET A 283 -22.45 13.05 7.89
N THR A 284 -22.82 11.79 7.60
CA THR A 284 -23.85 11.54 6.58
C THR A 284 -25.20 12.09 7.04
N GLU A 285 -26.03 12.53 6.11
CA GLU A 285 -27.37 13.07 6.42
C GLU A 285 -28.21 12.10 7.28
N ALA A 286 -28.12 10.79 7.00
CA ALA A 286 -28.83 9.78 7.78
C ALA A 286 -28.32 9.67 9.22
N ASP A 287 -27.00 9.66 9.40
CA ASP A 287 -26.39 9.61 10.72
C ASP A 287 -26.60 10.92 11.48
N THR A 288 -26.60 12.07 10.79
CA THR A 288 -26.90 13.39 11.39
C THR A 288 -28.29 13.43 12.00
N ARG A 289 -29.32 12.97 11.29
CA ARG A 289 -30.69 12.92 11.80
C ARG A 289 -30.82 11.99 13.02
N ALA A 290 -30.18 10.85 12.97
CA ALA A 290 -30.17 9.89 14.09
C ALA A 290 -29.40 10.46 15.31
N PHE A 291 -28.27 11.12 15.07
CA PHE A 291 -27.47 11.79 16.10
C PHE A 291 -28.26 12.92 16.78
N GLN A 292 -28.92 13.79 15.99
CA GLN A 292 -29.77 14.86 16.54
C GLN A 292 -30.92 14.33 17.40
N ALA A 293 -31.53 13.21 16.99
CA ALA A 293 -32.57 12.57 17.78
C ALA A 293 -32.03 12.00 19.11
N ASP A 294 -30.83 11.42 19.10
CA ASP A 294 -30.18 10.88 20.31
C ASP A 294 -29.79 11.98 21.31
N ILE A 295 -29.32 13.13 20.84
CA ILE A 295 -28.90 14.24 21.71
C ILE A 295 -30.04 15.14 22.15
N ALA A 296 -31.23 15.05 21.55
CA ALA A 296 -32.38 15.92 21.84
C ALA A 296 -32.80 15.88 23.31
N SER A 297 -32.47 14.84 24.05
CA SER A 297 -32.76 14.70 25.49
C SER A 297 -31.65 15.24 26.41
N ASP A 298 -30.50 15.66 25.87
CA ASP A 298 -29.32 16.09 26.64
C ASP A 298 -29.14 17.61 26.56
N GLU A 299 -29.61 18.31 27.55
CA GLU A 299 -29.54 19.80 27.63
C GLU A 299 -28.10 20.36 27.68
N ARG A 300 -27.09 19.50 27.89
CA ARG A 300 -25.69 19.95 28.01
C ARG A 300 -24.95 20.00 26.67
N ILE A 301 -25.53 19.43 25.62
CA ILE A 301 -24.91 19.36 24.31
C ILE A 301 -25.70 20.23 23.35
N PHE A 302 -25.01 21.12 22.68
CA PHE A 302 -25.56 21.89 21.60
C PHE A 302 -24.93 21.52 20.28
N CYS A 303 -25.74 21.19 19.29
CA CYS A 303 -25.27 20.79 17.95
C CYS A 303 -25.89 21.75 16.91
N LEU A 304 -25.03 22.49 16.24
CA LEU A 304 -25.39 23.24 15.03
C LEU A 304 -25.10 22.32 13.83
N VAL A 305 -26.04 22.28 12.91
CA VAL A 305 -25.90 21.62 11.64
C VAL A 305 -25.97 22.69 10.57
N ASP A 306 -24.86 22.96 9.90
CA ASP A 306 -24.85 23.82 8.73
C ASP A 306 -25.45 23.04 7.58
N GLY A 307 -26.61 23.50 7.11
CA GLY A 307 -27.28 22.94 5.93
C GLY A 307 -26.51 23.27 4.65
N GLU A 308 -26.93 22.61 3.57
CA GLU A 308 -26.34 22.64 2.22
C GLU A 308 -26.34 24.02 1.51
N ASP A 309 -26.20 25.15 2.17
CA ASP A 309 -25.90 26.39 1.47
C ASP A 309 -24.43 26.38 1.01
N THR A 310 -24.20 25.49 0.02
CA THR A 310 -22.94 25.30 -0.72
C THR A 310 -22.44 26.56 -1.41
N SER A 311 -23.26 27.59 -1.50
CA SER A 311 -22.91 28.86 -2.15
C SER A 311 -21.82 29.68 -1.43
N THR A 312 -21.61 29.43 -0.14
CA THR A 312 -20.54 30.11 0.64
C THR A 312 -19.27 29.26 0.77
N LEU A 313 -19.34 27.95 0.52
CA LEU A 313 -18.22 27.00 0.64
C LEU A 313 -17.40 26.83 -0.66
N GLU A 314 -17.89 27.39 -1.79
CA GLU A 314 -17.27 27.23 -3.11
C GLU A 314 -15.91 27.91 -3.27
N HIS A 315 -15.49 28.75 -2.34
CA HIS A 315 -14.29 29.58 -2.51
C HIS A 315 -13.07 29.12 -1.71
N ASP A 316 -13.20 28.16 -0.79
CA ASP A 316 -12.06 27.67 -0.02
C ASP A 316 -11.86 26.15 -0.16
N PRO A 317 -10.79 25.70 -0.87
CA PRO A 317 -10.51 24.27 -1.08
C PRO A 317 -10.33 23.47 0.22
N SER A 318 -10.05 24.14 1.33
CA SER A 318 -9.85 23.51 2.64
C SER A 318 -11.15 23.04 3.29
N HIS A 319 -12.30 23.59 2.90
CA HIS A 319 -13.62 23.32 3.48
C HIS A 319 -14.49 22.35 2.66
N GLN A 320 -13.92 21.67 1.67
CA GLN A 320 -14.68 20.72 0.85
C GLN A 320 -15.09 19.48 1.66
N PRO A 321 -16.39 19.06 1.59
CA PRO A 321 -16.87 17.85 2.25
C PRO A 321 -16.10 16.61 1.82
N PRO A 322 -15.84 15.66 2.74
CA PRO A 322 -15.22 14.40 2.36
C PRO A 322 -16.20 13.50 1.58
N THR A 323 -15.68 12.74 0.66
CA THR A 323 -16.47 11.85 -0.20
C THR A 323 -16.57 10.46 0.40
N LYS A 324 -17.81 10.00 0.63
CA LYS A 324 -18.13 8.63 1.02
C LYS A 324 -18.95 7.96 -0.08
N LEU A 325 -18.41 6.88 -0.64
CA LEU A 325 -19.08 6.09 -1.66
C LEU A 325 -20.02 5.06 -1.02
N LYS A 326 -21.24 4.95 -1.57
CA LYS A 326 -22.22 3.93 -1.19
C LYS A 326 -22.78 3.29 -2.44
N ASN A 327 -22.28 2.11 -2.75
CA ASN A 327 -22.68 1.37 -3.94
C ASN A 327 -23.35 0.03 -3.59
N PRO A 328 -24.24 -0.47 -4.46
CA PRO A 328 -24.80 -1.81 -4.35
C PRO A 328 -23.70 -2.88 -4.27
N LYS A 329 -24.01 -4.01 -3.62
CA LYS A 329 -23.03 -5.09 -3.38
C LYS A 329 -22.31 -5.59 -4.64
N LEU A 330 -22.98 -5.53 -5.81
CA LEU A 330 -22.43 -5.95 -7.10
C LEU A 330 -21.31 -5.00 -7.58
N PHE A 331 -21.50 -3.68 -7.41
CA PHE A 331 -20.55 -2.65 -7.87
C PHE A 331 -19.50 -2.29 -6.80
N LYS A 332 -19.74 -2.66 -5.55
CA LYS A 332 -18.87 -2.34 -4.43
C LYS A 332 -17.38 -2.74 -4.64
N PRO A 333 -17.04 -3.91 -5.20
CA PRO A 333 -15.64 -4.27 -5.48
C PRO A 333 -14.93 -3.26 -6.38
N PHE A 334 -15.62 -2.64 -7.32
CA PHE A 334 -15.04 -1.66 -8.26
C PHE A 334 -14.72 -0.30 -7.62
N GLU A 335 -15.22 -0.02 -6.41
CA GLU A 335 -14.76 1.13 -5.62
C GLU A 335 -13.24 1.12 -5.38
N MET A 336 -12.62 -0.07 -5.40
CA MET A 336 -11.18 -0.21 -5.30
C MET A 336 -10.46 0.55 -6.43
N TYR A 337 -10.93 0.41 -7.67
CA TYR A 337 -10.34 1.09 -8.83
C TYR A 337 -10.56 2.62 -8.78
N VAL A 338 -11.74 3.05 -8.36
CA VAL A 338 -12.03 4.48 -8.16
C VAL A 338 -11.14 5.07 -7.07
N LYS A 339 -10.95 4.36 -5.94
CA LYS A 339 -10.05 4.78 -4.85
C LYS A 339 -8.57 4.80 -5.25
N MET A 340 -8.15 3.92 -6.18
CA MET A 340 -6.78 3.90 -6.70
C MET A 340 -6.47 5.10 -7.60
N TYR A 341 -7.42 5.54 -8.40
CA TYR A 341 -7.25 6.73 -9.25
C TYR A 341 -7.33 8.02 -8.42
N GLY A 342 -8.30 8.08 -7.52
CA GLY A 342 -8.65 9.21 -6.66
C GLY A 342 -10.17 9.26 -6.48
N LEU A 343 -10.62 9.70 -5.31
CA LEU A 343 -12.05 9.84 -5.09
C LEU A 343 -12.60 11.04 -5.89
N PRO A 344 -13.84 10.96 -6.43
CA PRO A 344 -14.49 12.11 -7.05
C PRO A 344 -14.70 13.22 -6.02
N ALA A 345 -14.61 14.48 -6.45
CA ALA A 345 -14.92 15.62 -5.59
C ALA A 345 -16.38 15.57 -5.15
N TYR A 346 -16.68 16.19 -4.00
CA TYR A 346 -18.04 16.26 -3.53
C TYR A 346 -18.92 17.02 -4.55
N GLY A 347 -20.04 16.44 -4.94
CA GLY A 347 -20.92 16.98 -6.00
C GLY A 347 -20.68 16.41 -7.39
N GLU A 348 -19.52 15.79 -7.67
CA GLU A 348 -19.29 15.05 -8.90
C GLU A 348 -20.08 13.73 -8.94
N MET A 349 -20.24 13.17 -10.13
CA MET A 349 -20.91 11.89 -10.31
C MET A 349 -20.00 10.73 -9.92
N ASP A 350 -20.53 9.74 -9.19
CA ASP A 350 -19.78 8.52 -8.84
C ASP A 350 -19.57 7.64 -10.09
N PRO A 351 -18.33 7.41 -10.53
CA PRO A 351 -18.05 6.62 -11.73
C PRO A 351 -18.12 5.10 -11.50
N THR A 352 -18.29 4.63 -10.27
CA THR A 352 -18.11 3.21 -9.90
C THR A 352 -18.97 2.26 -10.74
N TRP A 353 -20.23 2.59 -11.01
CA TRP A 353 -21.12 1.73 -11.78
C TRP A 353 -20.74 1.68 -13.27
N PHE A 354 -20.23 2.79 -13.81
CA PHE A 354 -19.69 2.82 -15.18
C PHE A 354 -18.46 1.95 -15.30
N VAL A 355 -17.49 2.15 -14.41
CA VAL A 355 -16.27 1.33 -14.36
C VAL A 355 -16.62 -0.15 -14.26
N ALA A 356 -17.60 -0.51 -13.45
CA ALA A 356 -18.01 -1.90 -13.34
C ALA A 356 -18.50 -2.49 -14.67
N ILE A 357 -19.24 -1.71 -15.44
CA ILE A 357 -19.77 -2.16 -16.74
C ILE A 357 -18.69 -2.11 -17.82
N THR A 358 -17.99 -0.96 -17.97
CA THR A 358 -17.00 -0.76 -19.04
C THR A 358 -15.79 -1.65 -18.85
N TYR A 359 -15.27 -1.75 -17.64
CA TYR A 359 -14.14 -2.64 -17.33
C TYR A 359 -14.48 -4.10 -17.64
N SER A 360 -15.61 -4.59 -17.12
CA SER A 360 -16.00 -5.99 -17.33
C SER A 360 -16.30 -6.28 -18.82
N PHE A 361 -16.91 -5.34 -19.52
CA PHE A 361 -17.21 -5.44 -20.95
C PHE A 361 -15.93 -5.46 -21.79
N ILE A 362 -15.03 -4.51 -21.58
CA ILE A 362 -13.76 -4.40 -22.32
C ILE A 362 -12.86 -5.62 -22.03
N PHE A 363 -12.77 -6.03 -20.75
CA PHE A 363 -12.03 -7.24 -20.37
C PHE A 363 -12.59 -8.45 -21.11
N GLY A 364 -13.90 -8.64 -21.11
CA GLY A 364 -14.55 -9.74 -21.81
C GLY A 364 -14.31 -9.71 -23.33
N ALA A 365 -14.31 -8.52 -23.94
CA ALA A 365 -14.03 -8.36 -25.37
C ALA A 365 -12.56 -8.66 -25.74
N MET A 366 -11.61 -8.31 -24.85
CA MET A 366 -10.18 -8.61 -25.01
C MET A 366 -9.84 -10.08 -24.72
N PHE A 367 -10.52 -10.66 -23.73
CA PHE A 367 -10.29 -12.02 -23.23
C PHE A 367 -11.54 -12.89 -23.50
N GLY A 368 -11.88 -13.04 -24.78
CA GLY A 368 -13.12 -13.67 -25.24
C GLY A 368 -13.02 -15.19 -25.35
N ASP A 369 -12.98 -15.93 -24.24
CA ASP A 369 -13.06 -17.38 -24.20
C ASP A 369 -14.10 -17.86 -23.17
N ALA A 370 -15.09 -18.64 -23.60
CA ALA A 370 -16.19 -19.06 -22.76
C ALA A 370 -15.77 -20.02 -21.64
N GLY A 371 -14.81 -20.91 -21.90
CA GLY A 371 -14.32 -21.87 -20.92
C GLY A 371 -13.47 -21.21 -19.83
N GLN A 372 -12.50 -20.39 -20.23
CA GLN A 372 -11.64 -19.65 -19.31
C GLN A 372 -12.45 -18.58 -18.54
N GLY A 373 -13.38 -17.88 -19.21
CA GLY A 373 -14.28 -16.92 -18.59
C GLY A 373 -15.13 -17.55 -17.48
N LEU A 374 -15.67 -18.74 -17.70
CA LEU A 374 -16.43 -19.48 -16.69
C LEU A 374 -15.57 -19.86 -15.50
N LEU A 375 -14.32 -20.26 -15.71
CA LEU A 375 -13.36 -20.54 -14.62
C LEU A 375 -13.08 -19.29 -13.80
N LEU A 376 -12.85 -18.13 -14.44
CA LEU A 376 -12.65 -16.84 -13.76
C LEU A 376 -13.90 -16.44 -12.98
N PHE A 377 -15.09 -16.64 -13.52
CA PHE A 377 -16.35 -16.36 -12.83
C PHE A 377 -16.51 -17.19 -11.55
N ILE A 378 -16.40 -18.52 -11.66
CA ILE A 378 -16.60 -19.43 -10.52
C ILE A 378 -15.48 -19.24 -9.48
N GLY A 379 -14.23 -19.20 -9.91
CA GLY A 379 -13.07 -19.01 -9.04
C GLY A 379 -13.09 -17.66 -8.32
N GLY A 380 -13.40 -16.58 -9.03
CA GLY A 380 -13.56 -15.24 -8.48
C GLY A 380 -14.70 -15.16 -7.45
N LEU A 381 -15.86 -15.74 -7.77
CA LEU A 381 -17.01 -15.76 -6.86
C LEU A 381 -16.71 -16.55 -5.56
N PHE A 382 -16.03 -17.68 -5.68
CA PHE A 382 -15.64 -18.49 -4.54
C PHE A 382 -14.68 -17.74 -3.61
N LEU A 383 -13.62 -17.12 -4.15
CA LEU A 383 -12.66 -16.32 -3.39
C LEU A 383 -13.30 -15.08 -2.76
N TYR A 384 -14.20 -14.40 -3.51
CA TYR A 384 -14.92 -13.23 -2.99
C TYR A 384 -15.79 -13.59 -1.79
N LYS A 385 -16.58 -14.69 -1.89
CA LYS A 385 -17.44 -15.13 -0.78
C LYS A 385 -16.66 -15.62 0.45
N ARG A 386 -15.50 -16.27 0.24
CA ARG A 386 -14.73 -16.87 1.36
C ARG A 386 -13.77 -15.90 2.04
N LYS A 387 -13.10 -15.04 1.25
CA LYS A 387 -12.04 -14.13 1.74
C LYS A 387 -12.39 -12.65 1.67
N HIS A 388 -13.53 -12.28 1.09
CA HIS A 388 -13.97 -10.89 0.89
C HIS A 388 -12.92 -10.00 0.18
N ILE A 389 -12.20 -10.56 -0.79
CA ILE A 389 -11.20 -9.83 -1.57
C ILE A 389 -11.91 -9.12 -2.73
N ASP A 390 -11.87 -7.78 -2.78
CA ASP A 390 -12.56 -6.98 -3.80
C ASP A 390 -12.08 -7.33 -5.22
N LEU A 391 -10.78 -7.57 -5.43
CA LEU A 391 -10.23 -7.98 -6.72
C LEU A 391 -10.88 -9.29 -7.25
N ALA A 392 -11.17 -10.24 -6.36
CA ALA A 392 -11.84 -11.48 -6.76
C ALA A 392 -13.28 -11.23 -7.24
N GLY A 393 -13.97 -10.24 -6.65
CA GLY A 393 -15.28 -9.79 -7.11
C GLY A 393 -15.23 -9.19 -8.51
N ILE A 394 -14.22 -8.38 -8.79
CA ILE A 394 -13.99 -7.78 -10.11
C ILE A 394 -13.72 -8.86 -11.16
N ILE A 395 -12.82 -9.80 -10.87
CA ILE A 395 -12.51 -10.94 -11.76
C ILE A 395 -13.75 -11.78 -12.04
N SER A 396 -14.62 -11.98 -11.05
CA SER A 396 -15.87 -12.70 -11.24
C SER A 396 -16.80 -11.98 -12.23
N CYS A 397 -16.98 -10.66 -12.11
CA CYS A 397 -17.77 -9.87 -13.05
C CYS A 397 -17.17 -9.89 -14.47
N ALA A 398 -15.84 -9.73 -14.58
CA ALA A 398 -15.12 -9.80 -15.85
C ALA A 398 -15.26 -11.18 -16.51
N GLY A 399 -15.24 -12.28 -15.72
CA GLY A 399 -15.45 -13.64 -16.18
C GLY A 399 -16.83 -13.88 -16.81
N VAL A 400 -17.89 -13.20 -16.31
CA VAL A 400 -19.22 -13.27 -16.94
C VAL A 400 -19.18 -12.71 -18.36
N PHE A 401 -18.59 -11.52 -18.55
CA PHE A 401 -18.49 -10.91 -19.88
C PHE A 401 -17.52 -11.66 -20.79
N SER A 402 -16.43 -12.22 -20.23
CA SER A 402 -15.53 -13.11 -20.99
C SER A 402 -16.25 -14.34 -21.51
N THR A 403 -17.10 -14.95 -20.69
CA THR A 403 -17.95 -16.07 -21.13
C THR A 403 -18.92 -15.64 -22.25
N PHE A 404 -19.55 -14.47 -22.10
CA PHE A 404 -20.46 -13.92 -23.10
C PHE A 404 -19.75 -13.68 -24.45
N PHE A 405 -18.61 -12.98 -24.44
CA PHE A 405 -17.84 -12.74 -25.66
C PHE A 405 -17.22 -14.01 -26.23
N GLY A 406 -16.82 -14.97 -25.38
CA GLY A 406 -16.37 -16.29 -25.83
C GLY A 406 -17.44 -17.05 -26.62
N LEU A 407 -18.70 -16.95 -26.22
CA LEU A 407 -19.83 -17.49 -27.02
C LEU A 407 -20.06 -16.71 -28.33
N MET A 408 -19.85 -15.37 -28.30
CA MET A 408 -19.97 -14.54 -29.51
C MET A 408 -18.88 -14.85 -30.53
N PHE A 409 -17.64 -15.10 -30.07
CA PHE A 409 -16.49 -15.44 -30.91
C PHE A 409 -16.43 -16.94 -31.27
N GLY A 410 -17.15 -17.79 -30.51
CA GLY A 410 -17.16 -19.24 -30.69
C GLY A 410 -15.96 -19.96 -30.13
N SER A 411 -15.25 -19.39 -29.13
CA SER A 411 -14.08 -19.98 -28.47
C SER A 411 -14.42 -20.59 -27.12
N VAL A 412 -14.01 -21.84 -26.90
CA VAL A 412 -14.13 -22.56 -25.62
C VAL A 412 -12.81 -23.28 -25.33
N PHE A 413 -12.01 -22.80 -24.36
CA PHE A 413 -10.65 -23.29 -24.09
C PHE A 413 -9.75 -23.31 -25.33
N GLY A 414 -9.95 -22.36 -26.25
CA GLY A 414 -9.26 -22.24 -27.51
C GLY A 414 -9.81 -23.10 -28.65
N PHE A 415 -10.75 -24.00 -28.41
CA PHE A 415 -11.40 -24.77 -29.47
C PHE A 415 -12.46 -23.93 -30.16
N GLU A 416 -12.27 -23.66 -31.45
CA GLU A 416 -13.19 -22.87 -32.28
C GLU A 416 -14.21 -23.73 -33.02
N ASP A 417 -14.04 -25.05 -33.03
CA ASP A 417 -14.93 -26.00 -33.75
C ASP A 417 -16.08 -26.49 -32.87
N LEU A 418 -16.05 -26.30 -31.56
CA LEU A 418 -17.05 -26.78 -30.62
C LEU A 418 -18.36 -26.00 -30.69
N ILE A 419 -18.29 -24.69 -30.89
CA ILE A 419 -19.45 -23.80 -30.96
C ILE A 419 -19.30 -22.90 -32.19
N PRO A 420 -20.30 -22.82 -33.06
CA PRO A 420 -20.26 -21.86 -34.17
C PRO A 420 -20.23 -20.42 -33.62
N ALA A 421 -19.36 -19.58 -34.14
CA ALA A 421 -19.29 -18.18 -33.75
C ALA A 421 -20.65 -17.50 -34.05
N LEU A 422 -21.24 -16.87 -33.03
CA LEU A 422 -22.52 -16.17 -33.17
C LEU A 422 -22.38 -14.82 -33.88
N TRP A 423 -21.19 -14.22 -33.83
CA TRP A 423 -20.96 -12.90 -34.42
C TRP A 423 -19.76 -12.92 -35.39
N LEU A 424 -18.53 -12.95 -34.94
CA LEU A 424 -17.35 -12.95 -35.80
C LEU A 424 -16.19 -13.70 -35.14
N ARG A 425 -15.29 -14.25 -35.95
CA ARG A 425 -14.01 -14.78 -35.46
C ARG A 425 -12.95 -13.69 -35.49
N PRO A 426 -12.22 -13.43 -34.39
CA PRO A 426 -11.25 -12.32 -34.30
C PRO A 426 -10.13 -12.39 -35.33
N VAL A 427 -9.68 -13.59 -35.73
CA VAL A 427 -8.56 -13.78 -36.66
C VAL A 427 -9.02 -13.64 -38.12
N ASP A 428 -10.16 -14.23 -38.50
CA ASP A 428 -10.56 -14.42 -39.91
C ASP A 428 -11.37 -13.25 -40.49
N SER A 429 -11.99 -12.44 -39.62
CA SER A 429 -12.94 -11.43 -40.06
C SER A 429 -12.27 -10.21 -40.67
N MET A 430 -12.37 -10.03 -41.98
CA MET A 430 -11.80 -8.91 -42.73
C MET A 430 -12.86 -8.04 -43.37
N THR A 431 -12.81 -6.73 -43.14
CA THR A 431 -13.67 -5.75 -43.81
C THR A 431 -12.83 -4.87 -44.76
N THR A 432 -13.36 -4.62 -45.94
CA THR A 432 -12.70 -3.74 -46.92
C THR A 432 -13.18 -2.30 -46.74
N ILE A 433 -12.29 -1.40 -46.38
CA ILE A 433 -12.56 0.03 -46.26
C ILE A 433 -12.04 0.74 -47.51
N PRO A 434 -12.84 1.65 -48.13
CA PRO A 434 -12.36 2.49 -49.23
C PRO A 434 -11.07 3.23 -48.82
N PHE A 435 -10.07 3.26 -49.71
CA PHE A 435 -8.73 3.88 -49.56
C PHE A 435 -7.76 3.24 -48.56
N ILE A 436 -8.21 2.47 -47.55
CA ILE A 436 -7.32 1.89 -46.51
C ILE A 436 -7.01 0.42 -46.83
N GLY A 437 -7.94 -0.25 -47.56
CA GLY A 437 -7.79 -1.67 -47.89
C GLY A 437 -8.51 -2.61 -46.93
N LYS A 438 -7.97 -3.85 -46.79
CA LYS A 438 -8.56 -4.87 -45.89
C LYS A 438 -8.05 -4.67 -44.47
N LEU A 439 -8.94 -4.41 -43.53
CA LEU A 439 -8.67 -4.36 -42.11
C LEU A 439 -9.49 -5.40 -41.37
N ASN A 440 -8.96 -5.90 -40.28
CA ASN A 440 -9.68 -6.81 -39.41
C ASN A 440 -10.88 -6.06 -38.79
N THR A 441 -12.06 -6.64 -38.89
CA THR A 441 -13.35 -6.08 -38.46
C THR A 441 -13.34 -5.74 -36.96
N VAL A 442 -12.63 -6.52 -36.13
CA VAL A 442 -12.54 -6.29 -34.67
C VAL A 442 -11.93 -4.93 -34.34
N PHE A 443 -10.89 -4.49 -35.10
CA PHE A 443 -10.29 -3.16 -34.89
C PHE A 443 -11.27 -2.03 -35.21
N ILE A 444 -12.05 -2.18 -36.29
CA ILE A 444 -13.04 -1.17 -36.69
C ILE A 444 -14.09 -1.02 -35.58
N VAL A 445 -14.61 -2.16 -35.12
CA VAL A 445 -15.60 -2.19 -34.03
C VAL A 445 -15.02 -1.63 -32.73
N ALA A 446 -13.78 -1.97 -32.38
CA ALA A 446 -13.11 -1.46 -31.19
C ALA A 446 -12.93 0.07 -31.22
N ILE A 447 -12.53 0.63 -32.38
CA ILE A 447 -12.40 2.08 -32.57
C ILE A 447 -13.79 2.74 -32.47
N GLY A 448 -14.81 2.18 -33.15
CA GLY A 448 -16.17 2.71 -33.11
C GLY A 448 -16.76 2.69 -31.68
N PHE A 449 -16.54 1.62 -30.95
CA PHE A 449 -16.90 1.52 -29.53
C PHE A 449 -16.18 2.58 -28.69
N GLY A 450 -14.87 2.76 -28.89
CA GLY A 450 -14.08 3.78 -28.22
C GLY A 450 -14.57 5.19 -28.49
N MET A 451 -14.90 5.52 -29.76
CA MET A 451 -15.49 6.80 -30.13
C MET A 451 -16.81 7.05 -29.39
N GLY A 452 -17.68 6.03 -29.30
CA GLY A 452 -18.95 6.10 -28.58
C GLY A 452 -18.75 6.35 -27.08
N ILE A 453 -17.79 5.67 -26.46
CA ILE A 453 -17.45 5.85 -25.05
C ILE A 453 -16.90 7.26 -24.79
N ILE A 454 -16.00 7.75 -25.61
CA ILE A 454 -15.46 9.12 -25.46
C ILE A 454 -16.59 10.15 -25.49
N LEU A 455 -17.51 10.05 -26.44
CA LEU A 455 -18.68 10.95 -26.52
C LEU A 455 -19.54 10.86 -25.24
N LEU A 456 -19.77 9.65 -24.73
CA LEU A 456 -20.53 9.44 -23.51
C LEU A 456 -19.86 10.11 -22.29
N PHE A 457 -18.56 9.98 -22.14
CA PHE A 457 -17.83 10.61 -21.04
C PHE A 457 -17.75 12.13 -21.15
N MET A 458 -17.69 12.68 -22.36
CA MET A 458 -17.85 14.13 -22.57
C MET A 458 -19.22 14.63 -22.11
N VAL A 459 -20.29 13.88 -22.38
CA VAL A 459 -21.63 14.21 -21.87
C VAL A 459 -21.65 14.18 -20.34
N PHE A 460 -20.99 13.22 -19.70
CA PHE A 460 -20.89 13.18 -18.24
C PHE A 460 -20.10 14.37 -17.67
N ASN A 461 -19.02 14.77 -18.34
CA ASN A 461 -18.30 15.96 -17.96
C ASN A 461 -19.19 17.21 -18.01
N ILE A 462 -19.98 17.37 -19.05
CA ILE A 462 -20.93 18.49 -19.18
C ILE A 462 -21.97 18.45 -18.05
N ILE A 463 -22.51 17.27 -17.71
CA ILE A 463 -23.47 17.13 -16.60
C ILE A 463 -22.81 17.50 -15.26
N ASN A 464 -21.58 17.05 -15.00
CA ASN A 464 -20.84 17.39 -13.79
C ASN A 464 -20.57 18.89 -13.71
N SER A 465 -20.03 19.47 -14.79
CA SER A 465 -19.69 20.89 -14.84
C SER A 465 -20.92 21.79 -14.70
N PHE A 466 -22.05 21.37 -15.25
CA PHE A 466 -23.33 22.08 -15.10
C PHE A 466 -23.82 22.08 -13.65
N LYS A 467 -23.66 20.94 -12.94
CA LYS A 467 -23.98 20.88 -11.49
C LYS A 467 -23.05 21.74 -10.64
N MET A 468 -21.79 21.87 -11.03
CA MET A 468 -20.77 22.67 -10.34
C MET A 468 -20.82 24.16 -10.72
N HIS A 469 -21.74 24.57 -11.61
CA HIS A 469 -21.85 25.94 -12.14
C HIS A 469 -20.57 26.49 -12.78
N ASP A 470 -19.66 25.63 -13.24
CA ASP A 470 -18.42 26.01 -13.91
C ASP A 470 -18.71 26.26 -15.40
N VAL A 471 -18.75 27.55 -15.79
CA VAL A 471 -19.10 27.98 -17.15
C VAL A 471 -18.04 27.57 -18.17
N GLU A 472 -16.76 27.67 -17.79
CA GLU A 472 -15.65 27.30 -18.69
C GLU A 472 -15.71 25.83 -19.07
N LYS A 473 -15.76 24.94 -18.06
CA LYS A 473 -15.83 23.48 -18.25
C LYS A 473 -17.15 22.99 -18.82
N THR A 474 -18.24 23.80 -18.77
CA THR A 474 -19.49 23.44 -19.38
C THR A 474 -19.53 23.73 -20.87
N TRP A 475 -19.05 24.89 -21.32
CA TRP A 475 -19.26 25.38 -22.67
C TRP A 475 -18.02 25.39 -23.55
N PHE A 476 -16.85 25.82 -23.02
CA PHE A 476 -15.70 26.24 -23.82
C PHE A 476 -14.49 25.31 -23.72
N ASP A 477 -14.42 24.43 -22.75
CA ASP A 477 -13.29 23.52 -22.56
C ASP A 477 -13.28 22.39 -23.61
N THR A 478 -12.16 21.71 -23.73
CA THR A 478 -11.92 20.58 -24.66
C THR A 478 -12.86 19.40 -24.44
N ASN A 479 -13.26 19.11 -23.22
CA ASN A 479 -14.24 18.06 -22.88
C ASN A 479 -15.66 18.61 -22.65
N ALA A 480 -15.89 19.88 -22.98
CA ALA A 480 -17.15 20.60 -22.86
C ALA A 480 -18.02 20.45 -24.13
N VAL A 481 -19.06 21.29 -24.22
CA VAL A 481 -19.95 21.31 -25.38
C VAL A 481 -19.18 21.59 -26.69
N ALA A 482 -18.22 22.54 -26.68
CA ALA A 482 -17.39 22.83 -27.84
C ALA A 482 -16.59 21.61 -28.31
N GLY A 483 -15.92 20.91 -27.38
CA GLY A 483 -15.20 19.66 -27.69
C GLY A 483 -16.12 18.54 -28.15
N LEU A 484 -17.30 18.39 -27.55
CA LEU A 484 -18.30 17.39 -27.92
C LEU A 484 -18.79 17.61 -29.38
N VAL A 485 -19.05 18.85 -29.77
CA VAL A 485 -19.46 19.19 -31.16
C VAL A 485 -18.33 18.91 -32.14
N PHE A 486 -17.10 19.29 -31.82
CA PHE A 486 -15.93 19.01 -32.65
C PHE A 486 -15.70 17.51 -32.87
N TYR A 487 -15.57 16.76 -31.77
CA TYR A 487 -15.32 15.32 -31.82
C TYR A 487 -16.50 14.54 -32.40
N GLY A 488 -17.72 14.90 -32.02
CA GLY A 488 -18.94 14.32 -32.59
C GLY A 488 -19.06 14.53 -34.09
N SER A 489 -18.67 15.72 -34.60
CA SER A 489 -18.57 16.01 -36.03
C SER A 489 -17.57 15.10 -36.74
N ALA A 490 -16.40 14.88 -36.12
CA ALA A 490 -15.39 13.97 -36.64
C ALA A 490 -15.88 12.52 -36.70
N VAL A 491 -16.51 12.05 -35.63
CA VAL A 491 -17.11 10.70 -35.57
C VAL A 491 -18.22 10.54 -36.62
N LEU A 492 -19.07 11.54 -36.78
CA LEU A 492 -20.14 11.53 -37.81
C LEU A 492 -19.53 11.44 -39.21
N CYS A 493 -18.51 12.25 -39.52
CA CYS A 493 -17.85 12.23 -40.84
C CYS A 493 -17.19 10.87 -41.11
N ILE A 494 -16.52 10.29 -40.14
CA ILE A 494 -15.90 8.96 -40.25
C ILE A 494 -16.99 7.89 -40.44
N GLY A 495 -18.08 7.95 -39.70
CA GLY A 495 -19.20 7.02 -39.81
C GLY A 495 -19.88 7.06 -41.19
N LEU A 496 -20.12 8.26 -41.73
CA LEU A 496 -20.64 8.44 -43.08
C LEU A 496 -19.70 7.89 -44.16
N PHE A 497 -18.39 8.17 -43.98
CA PHE A 497 -17.36 7.69 -44.90
C PHE A 497 -17.28 6.16 -44.94
N VAL A 498 -17.24 5.51 -43.76
CA VAL A 498 -17.18 4.04 -43.65
C VAL A 498 -18.47 3.39 -44.17
N SER A 499 -19.61 4.05 -43.98
CA SER A 499 -20.93 3.59 -44.49
C SER A 499 -21.13 3.85 -46.00
N GLY A 500 -20.16 4.48 -46.69
CA GLY A 500 -20.22 4.76 -48.12
C GLY A 500 -21.18 5.90 -48.52
N HIS A 501 -21.59 6.71 -47.53
CA HIS A 501 -22.43 7.88 -47.80
C HIS A 501 -21.58 9.11 -48.11
N ALA A 502 -22.18 10.07 -48.87
CA ALA A 502 -21.49 11.32 -49.20
C ALA A 502 -21.21 12.15 -47.94
N VAL A 503 -19.95 12.60 -47.78
CA VAL A 503 -19.53 13.51 -46.70
C VAL A 503 -20.15 14.89 -46.94
N PRO A 504 -20.54 15.65 -45.88
CA PRO A 504 -21.12 16.99 -46.03
C PRO A 504 -20.21 17.92 -46.83
N GLY A 505 -20.82 18.87 -47.56
CA GLY A 505 -20.07 19.83 -48.40
C GLY A 505 -19.08 20.68 -47.61
N GLY A 506 -18.00 21.18 -48.29
CA GLY A 506 -16.88 21.86 -47.65
C GLY A 506 -17.26 23.04 -46.73
N ALA A 507 -18.28 23.81 -47.07
CA ALA A 507 -18.76 24.92 -46.24
C ALA A 507 -19.34 24.41 -44.88
N VAL A 508 -20.07 23.30 -44.92
CA VAL A 508 -20.63 22.68 -43.68
C VAL A 508 -19.52 22.13 -42.81
N LEU A 509 -18.54 21.45 -43.42
CA LEU A 509 -17.34 20.97 -42.71
C LEU A 509 -16.56 22.11 -42.04
N ALA A 510 -16.36 23.23 -42.76
CA ALA A 510 -15.66 24.40 -42.23
C ALA A 510 -16.35 24.98 -40.97
N ILE A 511 -17.67 25.00 -40.95
CA ILE A 511 -18.45 25.44 -39.79
C ILE A 511 -18.41 24.38 -38.66
N MET A 512 -18.60 23.11 -38.97
CA MET A 512 -18.61 22.03 -37.98
C MET A 512 -17.32 21.86 -37.25
N PHE A 513 -16.16 22.11 -37.89
CA PHE A 513 -14.86 22.01 -37.27
C PHE A 513 -14.31 23.37 -36.82
N GLY A 514 -14.52 24.42 -37.61
CA GLY A 514 -13.94 25.75 -37.34
C GLY A 514 -14.57 26.45 -36.13
N LEU A 515 -15.92 26.41 -36.02
CA LEU A 515 -16.60 27.07 -34.90
C LEU A 515 -16.22 26.51 -33.54
N PRO A 516 -16.23 25.18 -33.31
CA PRO A 516 -15.78 24.63 -32.03
C PRO A 516 -14.31 24.92 -31.70
N LEU A 517 -13.40 24.86 -32.69
CA LEU A 517 -12.01 25.18 -32.49
C LEU A 517 -11.82 26.66 -32.09
N LEU A 518 -12.57 27.58 -32.67
CA LEU A 518 -12.56 29.00 -32.27
C LEU A 518 -13.10 29.17 -30.83
N LEU A 519 -14.14 28.45 -30.44
CA LEU A 519 -14.67 28.50 -29.08
C LEU A 519 -13.64 27.99 -28.05
N ILE A 520 -12.93 26.90 -28.37
CA ILE A 520 -11.85 26.37 -27.53
C ILE A 520 -10.67 27.36 -27.44
N PHE A 521 -10.28 27.96 -28.59
CA PHE A 521 -9.20 28.94 -28.64
C PHE A 521 -9.47 30.18 -27.76
N PHE A 522 -10.72 30.66 -27.78
CA PHE A 522 -11.13 31.83 -26.99
C PHE A 522 -11.79 31.47 -25.66
N LYS A 523 -11.53 30.29 -25.10
CA LYS A 523 -12.20 29.81 -23.86
C LYS A 523 -12.08 30.79 -22.70
N GLU A 524 -10.85 31.30 -22.39
CA GLU A 524 -10.63 32.25 -21.30
C GLU A 524 -11.32 33.61 -21.52
N PRO A 525 -11.17 34.30 -22.66
CA PRO A 525 -11.90 35.54 -22.94
C PRO A 525 -13.42 35.38 -22.93
N LEU A 526 -13.94 34.28 -23.46
CA LEU A 526 -15.39 34.01 -23.48
C LEU A 526 -15.93 33.75 -22.08
N THR A 527 -15.22 32.97 -21.28
CA THR A 527 -15.57 32.72 -19.87
C THR A 527 -15.60 34.03 -19.07
N ASN A 528 -14.53 34.84 -19.17
CA ASN A 528 -14.48 36.13 -18.49
C ASN A 528 -15.60 37.10 -18.93
N LEU A 529 -16.00 37.03 -20.22
CA LEU A 529 -17.13 37.81 -20.74
C LEU A 529 -18.46 37.38 -20.12
N VAL A 530 -18.70 36.06 -20.03
CA VAL A 530 -19.96 35.49 -19.46
C VAL A 530 -20.04 35.75 -17.97
N GLU A 531 -18.92 35.63 -17.25
CA GLU A 531 -18.83 35.90 -15.82
C GLU A 531 -18.74 37.40 -15.47
N LYS A 532 -18.73 38.28 -16.48
CA LYS A 532 -18.64 39.74 -16.33
C LYS A 532 -17.45 40.23 -15.52
N LYS A 533 -16.29 39.54 -15.66
CA LYS A 533 -15.04 40.00 -15.03
C LYS A 533 -14.53 41.29 -15.67
N ALA A 534 -13.83 42.12 -14.89
CA ALA A 534 -13.34 43.44 -15.32
C ALA A 534 -12.28 43.36 -16.41
N GLU A 535 -11.48 42.31 -16.47
CA GLU A 535 -10.44 42.08 -17.50
C GLU A 535 -10.89 40.90 -18.39
N VAL A 536 -11.35 41.21 -19.61
CA VAL A 536 -11.86 40.19 -20.55
C VAL A 536 -10.71 39.52 -21.32
N MET A 537 -9.62 40.22 -21.62
CA MET A 537 -8.46 39.69 -22.35
C MET A 537 -7.21 39.66 -21.48
N PRO A 538 -6.34 38.63 -21.59
CA PRO A 538 -5.01 38.63 -20.98
C PRO A 538 -4.15 39.81 -21.40
N LYS A 539 -3.33 40.30 -20.46
CA LYS A 539 -2.46 41.49 -20.69
C LYS A 539 -1.44 41.28 -21.81
N GLU A 540 -0.96 40.06 -21.97
CA GLU A 540 0.04 39.69 -23.00
C GLU A 540 -0.61 38.98 -24.19
N LYS A 541 -1.17 39.77 -25.13
CA LYS A 541 -1.87 39.25 -26.31
C LYS A 541 -1.02 38.36 -27.21
N GLY A 542 0.27 38.62 -27.32
CA GLY A 542 1.19 37.81 -28.14
C GLY A 542 1.39 36.39 -27.56
N MET A 543 1.61 36.30 -26.26
CA MET A 543 1.76 35.04 -25.56
C MET A 543 0.46 34.20 -25.63
N PHE A 544 -0.69 34.83 -25.46
CA PHE A 544 -2.00 34.19 -25.58
C PHE A 544 -2.22 33.53 -26.94
N ILE A 545 -1.89 34.20 -28.05
CA ILE A 545 -2.04 33.62 -29.39
C ILE A 545 -1.11 32.42 -29.58
N VAL A 546 0.15 32.51 -29.18
CA VAL A 546 1.11 31.42 -29.30
C VAL A 546 0.68 30.23 -28.46
N GLN A 547 0.31 30.44 -27.20
CA GLN A 547 -0.17 29.39 -26.30
C GLN A 547 -1.45 28.75 -26.83
N GLY A 548 -2.42 29.52 -27.31
CA GLY A 548 -3.66 29.01 -27.89
C GLY A 548 -3.45 28.14 -29.13
N ILE A 549 -2.49 28.46 -30.00
CA ILE A 549 -2.15 27.62 -31.15
C ILE A 549 -1.57 26.25 -30.68
N PHE A 550 -0.65 26.27 -29.73
CA PHE A 550 -0.11 25.03 -29.16
C PHE A 550 -1.18 24.20 -28.47
N GLU A 551 -2.09 24.82 -27.74
CA GLU A 551 -3.21 24.14 -27.07
C GLU A 551 -4.14 23.48 -28.08
N LEU A 552 -4.50 24.16 -29.18
CA LEU A 552 -5.31 23.55 -30.24
C LEU A 552 -4.62 22.34 -30.89
N PHE A 553 -3.30 22.44 -31.12
CA PHE A 553 -2.53 21.32 -31.66
C PHE A 553 -2.55 20.12 -30.70
N GLU A 554 -2.32 20.38 -29.40
CA GLU A 554 -2.39 19.36 -28.35
C GLU A 554 -3.76 18.70 -28.28
N VAL A 555 -4.84 19.47 -28.36
CA VAL A 555 -6.23 18.97 -28.34
C VAL A 555 -6.47 18.01 -29.49
N ILE A 556 -6.08 18.37 -30.73
CA ILE A 556 -6.27 17.50 -31.90
C ILE A 556 -5.46 16.20 -31.74
N LEU A 557 -4.19 16.31 -31.33
CA LEU A 557 -3.35 15.14 -31.09
C LEU A 557 -3.93 14.24 -29.98
N SER A 558 -4.44 14.83 -28.91
CA SER A 558 -5.05 14.10 -27.80
C SER A 558 -6.28 13.30 -28.24
N TYR A 559 -7.18 13.90 -29.02
CA TYR A 559 -8.34 13.19 -29.53
C TYR A 559 -7.95 12.03 -30.44
N PHE A 560 -6.98 12.24 -31.33
CA PHE A 560 -6.49 11.22 -32.24
C PHE A 560 -5.82 10.06 -31.46
N SER A 561 -4.91 10.38 -30.56
CA SER A 561 -4.19 9.39 -29.74
C SER A 561 -5.13 8.57 -28.87
N ASN A 562 -6.09 9.23 -28.21
CA ASN A 562 -7.05 8.55 -27.33
C ASN A 562 -7.99 7.65 -28.13
N THR A 563 -8.40 8.05 -29.33
CA THR A 563 -9.20 7.20 -30.21
C THR A 563 -8.44 5.96 -30.67
N LEU A 564 -7.15 6.13 -31.04
CA LEU A 564 -6.30 5.00 -31.40
C LEU A 564 -6.01 4.05 -30.23
N SER A 565 -6.02 4.53 -29.00
CA SER A 565 -5.81 3.67 -27.81
C SER A 565 -6.81 2.51 -27.73
N PHE A 566 -8.03 2.66 -28.27
CA PHE A 566 -9.04 1.60 -28.29
C PHE A 566 -8.74 0.48 -29.28
N VAL A 567 -7.83 0.66 -30.25
CA VAL A 567 -7.31 -0.42 -31.12
C VAL A 567 -6.79 -1.59 -30.29
N ARG A 568 -6.28 -1.31 -29.11
CA ARG A 568 -5.77 -2.29 -28.16
C ARG A 568 -6.80 -3.38 -27.83
N ILE A 569 -8.10 -3.03 -27.78
CA ILE A 569 -9.18 -4.01 -27.51
C ILE A 569 -9.14 -5.10 -28.58
N GLY A 570 -9.10 -4.70 -29.85
CA GLY A 570 -9.01 -5.64 -30.95
C GLY A 570 -7.68 -6.39 -30.99
N ALA A 571 -6.57 -5.71 -30.70
CA ALA A 571 -5.25 -6.32 -30.69
C ALA A 571 -5.14 -7.47 -29.68
N PHE A 572 -5.66 -7.27 -28.47
CA PHE A 572 -5.65 -8.34 -27.46
C PHE A 572 -6.64 -9.46 -27.77
N ALA A 573 -7.82 -9.15 -28.36
CA ALA A 573 -8.75 -10.19 -28.80
C ALA A 573 -8.14 -11.11 -29.87
N VAL A 574 -7.43 -10.54 -30.84
CA VAL A 574 -6.71 -11.31 -31.88
C VAL A 574 -5.50 -12.06 -31.27
N SER A 575 -4.76 -11.41 -30.37
CA SER A 575 -3.61 -12.03 -29.69
C SER A 575 -4.04 -13.24 -28.85
N HIS A 576 -5.15 -13.13 -28.13
CA HIS A 576 -5.72 -14.23 -27.36
C HIS A 576 -6.05 -15.44 -28.22
N ALA A 577 -6.78 -15.23 -29.32
CA ALA A 577 -7.11 -16.30 -30.25
C ALA A 577 -5.85 -16.96 -30.83
N ALA A 578 -4.87 -16.17 -31.27
CA ALA A 578 -3.61 -16.68 -31.79
C ALA A 578 -2.79 -17.46 -30.73
N MET A 579 -2.75 -17.00 -29.47
CA MET A 579 -2.07 -17.74 -28.41
C MET A 579 -2.75 -19.08 -28.11
N MET A 580 -4.06 -19.12 -28.13
CA MET A 580 -4.80 -20.37 -27.93
C MET A 580 -4.58 -21.36 -29.09
N GLU A 581 -4.53 -20.88 -30.33
CA GLU A 581 -4.17 -21.68 -31.50
C GLU A 581 -2.77 -22.33 -31.34
N VAL A 582 -1.77 -21.55 -30.87
CA VAL A 582 -0.42 -22.08 -30.58
C VAL A 582 -0.45 -23.16 -29.49
N VAL A 583 -1.22 -22.99 -28.44
CA VAL A 583 -1.38 -24.00 -27.37
C VAL A 583 -1.98 -25.29 -27.93
N LEU A 584 -3.00 -25.21 -28.78
CA LEU A 584 -3.61 -26.39 -29.42
C LEU A 584 -2.68 -27.07 -30.41
N MET A 585 -1.91 -26.29 -31.16
CA MET A 585 -0.88 -26.81 -32.08
C MET A 585 0.20 -27.58 -31.31
N LEU A 586 0.74 -27.03 -30.21
CA LEU A 586 1.70 -27.69 -29.33
C LEU A 586 1.14 -28.96 -28.69
N ALA A 587 -0.15 -28.97 -28.41
CA ALA A 587 -0.84 -30.15 -27.89
C ALA A 587 -1.08 -31.25 -28.94
N GLY A 588 -0.83 -30.97 -30.24
CA GLY A 588 -1.09 -31.90 -31.33
C GLY A 588 -2.58 -32.13 -31.61
N ALA A 589 -3.44 -31.17 -31.28
CA ALA A 589 -4.88 -31.32 -31.42
C ALA A 589 -5.31 -31.52 -32.89
N GLU A 590 -4.59 -30.93 -33.84
CA GLU A 590 -4.81 -31.10 -35.29
C GLU A 590 -4.53 -32.51 -35.79
N ASN A 591 -3.64 -33.26 -35.11
CA ASN A 591 -3.22 -34.60 -35.53
C ASN A 591 -4.10 -35.73 -34.94
N GLY A 592 -5.25 -35.41 -34.35
CA GLY A 592 -6.25 -36.38 -33.89
C GLY A 592 -5.98 -37.08 -32.54
N SER A 593 -4.86 -36.79 -31.87
CA SER A 593 -4.56 -37.29 -30.51
C SER A 593 -4.06 -36.20 -29.60
N PRO A 594 -4.96 -35.34 -29.07
CA PRO A 594 -4.57 -34.19 -28.26
C PRO A 594 -3.94 -34.60 -26.92
N ASN A 595 -2.81 -33.98 -26.58
CA ASN A 595 -2.19 -34.15 -25.27
C ASN A 595 -2.90 -33.23 -24.25
N TRP A 596 -3.82 -33.81 -23.49
CA TRP A 596 -4.63 -33.08 -22.50
C TRP A 596 -3.79 -32.37 -21.42
N ILE A 597 -2.63 -32.89 -21.06
CA ILE A 597 -1.73 -32.25 -20.08
C ILE A 597 -1.24 -30.91 -20.63
N VAL A 598 -0.84 -30.87 -21.90
CA VAL A 598 -0.37 -29.63 -22.56
C VAL A 598 -1.53 -28.62 -22.68
N ILE A 599 -2.74 -29.08 -23.01
CA ILE A 599 -3.93 -28.22 -23.09
C ILE A 599 -4.23 -27.59 -21.73
N ILE A 600 -4.27 -28.39 -20.64
CA ILE A 600 -4.60 -27.88 -19.29
C ILE A 600 -3.52 -26.89 -18.82
N LEU A 601 -2.24 -27.25 -18.93
CA LEU A 601 -1.14 -26.38 -18.52
C LEU A 601 -1.07 -25.11 -19.37
N GLY A 602 -1.25 -25.23 -20.69
CA GLY A 602 -1.27 -24.09 -21.61
C GLY A 602 -2.42 -23.14 -21.31
N ASN A 603 -3.64 -23.67 -21.15
CA ASN A 603 -4.80 -22.86 -20.76
C ASN A 603 -4.62 -22.17 -19.40
N LEU A 604 -4.05 -22.87 -18.41
CA LEU A 604 -3.77 -22.28 -17.10
C LEU A 604 -2.74 -21.15 -17.20
N PHE A 605 -1.69 -21.36 -17.98
CA PHE A 605 -0.63 -20.36 -18.21
C PHE A 605 -1.17 -19.13 -18.94
N VAL A 606 -1.89 -19.33 -20.05
CA VAL A 606 -2.50 -18.23 -20.83
C VAL A 606 -3.51 -17.48 -19.98
N CYS A 607 -4.40 -18.18 -19.28
CA CYS A 607 -5.40 -17.54 -18.40
C CYS A 607 -4.76 -16.69 -17.30
N ALA A 608 -3.69 -17.17 -16.66
CA ALA A 608 -3.03 -16.43 -15.59
C ALA A 608 -2.24 -15.23 -16.14
N MET A 609 -1.40 -15.44 -17.16
CA MET A 609 -0.51 -14.41 -17.70
C MET A 609 -1.28 -13.35 -18.48
N GLU A 610 -2.11 -13.78 -19.42
CA GLU A 610 -2.86 -12.89 -20.29
C GLU A 610 -3.99 -12.20 -19.55
N GLY A 611 -4.68 -12.91 -18.64
CA GLY A 611 -5.71 -12.30 -17.78
C GLY A 611 -5.16 -11.16 -16.93
N LEU A 612 -3.91 -11.29 -16.42
CA LEU A 612 -3.23 -10.20 -15.71
C LEU A 612 -2.92 -9.03 -16.65
N ILE A 613 -2.34 -9.29 -17.82
CA ILE A 613 -1.95 -8.26 -18.79
C ILE A 613 -3.19 -7.51 -19.28
N VAL A 614 -4.23 -8.23 -19.68
CA VAL A 614 -5.51 -7.66 -20.13
C VAL A 614 -6.13 -6.81 -19.02
N GLY A 615 -6.15 -7.30 -17.78
CA GLY A 615 -6.64 -6.55 -16.61
C GLY A 615 -5.94 -5.20 -16.44
N ILE A 616 -4.62 -5.16 -16.59
CA ILE A 616 -3.82 -3.91 -16.51
C ILE A 616 -4.13 -3.00 -17.72
N GLN A 617 -4.26 -3.56 -18.92
CA GLN A 617 -4.52 -2.76 -20.13
C GLN A 617 -5.92 -2.14 -20.12
N VAL A 618 -6.91 -2.84 -19.56
CA VAL A 618 -8.26 -2.28 -19.37
C VAL A 618 -8.23 -1.15 -18.35
N LEU A 619 -7.53 -1.33 -17.19
CA LEU A 619 -7.37 -0.24 -16.22
C LEU A 619 -6.70 1.00 -16.83
N ARG A 620 -5.73 0.80 -17.71
CA ARG A 620 -5.09 1.89 -18.42
C ARG A 620 -6.10 2.66 -19.30
N LEU A 621 -6.97 1.96 -20.03
CA LEU A 621 -8.03 2.60 -20.81
C LEU A 621 -9.01 3.38 -19.92
N GLU A 622 -9.42 2.78 -18.78
CA GLU A 622 -10.29 3.46 -17.82
C GLU A 622 -9.69 4.75 -17.28
N TYR A 623 -8.43 4.74 -16.88
CA TYR A 623 -7.80 5.87 -16.19
C TYR A 623 -7.41 7.00 -17.13
N TYR A 624 -6.81 6.68 -18.29
CA TYR A 624 -6.26 7.70 -19.17
C TYR A 624 -7.26 8.20 -20.23
N GLU A 625 -8.09 7.33 -20.79
CA GLU A 625 -9.00 7.70 -21.86
C GLU A 625 -10.41 8.06 -21.35
N MET A 626 -10.83 7.52 -20.19
CA MET A 626 -12.16 7.72 -19.64
C MET A 626 -12.18 8.68 -18.45
N PHE A 627 -11.50 8.35 -17.32
CA PHE A 627 -11.57 9.15 -16.09
C PHE A 627 -11.02 10.56 -16.26
N SER A 628 -9.86 10.70 -16.91
CA SER A 628 -9.24 12.00 -17.15
C SER A 628 -10.16 13.03 -17.82
N ARG A 629 -11.27 12.57 -18.41
CA ARG A 629 -12.19 13.45 -19.14
C ARG A 629 -13.31 14.03 -18.30
N PHE A 630 -13.74 13.37 -17.23
CA PHE A 630 -14.94 13.82 -16.53
C PHE A 630 -14.75 14.03 -15.02
N TYR A 631 -13.65 13.59 -14.40
CA TYR A 631 -13.32 13.98 -13.04
C TYR A 631 -11.80 13.93 -12.75
N LYS A 632 -11.37 14.70 -11.75
CA LYS A 632 -9.94 14.88 -11.43
C LYS A 632 -9.41 13.98 -10.32
N GLY A 633 -10.26 13.28 -9.60
CA GLY A 633 -9.86 12.46 -8.44
C GLY A 633 -9.36 13.28 -7.24
N SER A 634 -9.81 14.50 -7.07
CA SER A 634 -9.38 15.44 -6.02
C SER A 634 -10.23 15.36 -4.74
N GLY A 635 -11.16 14.42 -4.66
CA GLY A 635 -12.05 14.26 -3.52
C GLY A 635 -11.32 13.80 -2.26
N ARG A 636 -11.70 14.36 -1.11
CA ARG A 636 -11.16 14.00 0.21
C ARG A 636 -11.81 12.71 0.70
N LYS A 637 -11.00 11.80 1.24
CA LYS A 637 -11.50 10.53 1.78
C LYS A 637 -12.24 10.73 3.10
N PHE A 638 -13.44 10.17 3.21
CA PHE A 638 -14.13 10.09 4.48
C PHE A 638 -13.45 9.08 5.42
N GLU A 639 -12.84 9.56 6.51
CA GLU A 639 -12.19 8.74 7.52
C GLU A 639 -12.94 8.89 8.84
N PRO A 640 -13.84 7.94 9.17
CA PRO A 640 -14.62 8.03 10.39
C PRO A 640 -13.73 7.87 11.62
N PHE A 641 -13.95 8.74 12.61
CA PHE A 641 -13.28 8.65 13.90
C PHE A 641 -13.55 7.32 14.60
N CYS A 642 -14.81 6.91 14.69
CA CYS A 642 -15.21 5.56 15.11
C CYS A 642 -15.82 4.84 13.91
N SER A 643 -15.28 3.67 13.56
CA SER A 643 -15.91 2.79 12.58
C SER A 643 -16.96 1.94 13.29
N LYS A 644 -18.18 1.90 12.76
CA LYS A 644 -19.17 0.92 13.22
C LYS A 644 -18.54 -0.48 13.03
N ASN A 645 -18.25 -1.17 14.12
CA ASN A 645 -17.73 -2.53 14.04
C ASN A 645 -18.69 -3.37 13.18
N LYS A 646 -18.19 -3.86 12.05
CA LYS A 646 -18.86 -4.88 11.23
C LYS A 646 -18.66 -6.24 11.85
#